data_23c4a30223bd4a31dabdcdaac7c901a2
#
_entry.id   23c4a30223bd4a31dabdcdaac7c901a2
#
_cell.length_a   1.000
_cell.length_b   1.000
_cell.length_c   1.000
_cell.angle_alpha   90.00
_cell.angle_beta   90.00
_cell.angle_gamma   90.00
#
_symmetry.space_group_name_H-M   'P 1'
#
loop_
_entity.id
_entity.type
_entity.pdbx_description
1 polymer ?
#
loop_
_entity_poly.entity_id
_entity_poly.type
_entity_poly.pdbx_seq_one_letter_code
_entity_poly.pdbx_strand_id
1 'polypeptide(L)'
;MRADYSSGSASSPGAVVATVLIGCWAVGVTVVSQTGGWAVDEVLLITALDRLALLWPLVSLFTVVAIGTAALPLALVPRSPSIRGTGRAWLAGALALGVLGLLRAIPPVHHEAYLAALAVTATLLALVARWVSGRLAGADRWPAPAQPRALRPSVATRLALAAGLALLVPWVWLGALGGLLETVLAGLAAAAVGALAAALLDARFWGHFTGGQPPRPARLVLLGGLVAGVVLLLVGAGTGQSGAQLPLLVALPPVGFALAALHALTRRHPRTAGRTSTAWLVGLTVFGPLAFTDPEEISLLLASTRDVPFWVAVATGAGLVVALVLAIAYGLLLARPAARPPRPALAGLTTLVLLVLLVAVGAIGVGAGQPGLHGERLFVLLREQADLADLPAGTGKAGRDARAEQVYRRLVATAERTQAELRRDLRRLRLDHRPYYLVNAIEVDAGPAVRAWLSGRPEVARVLISQRLRPLPAPAAPAVGDAPAPDGPPWNITMIGADRVWSELGVTGAGVTVGSSDSGVDGRHPTLVENFRGGDDSWFDPWNGTRTPTDRSGHGTHTVGSAVGRGGIGVAPGANWVGCVNLDRNLGNPASYLDCLQFMLAPFPPGGDPFTDGRPARAPEILTNSWGCPPIEGCDPGALRPATDALEAAGILVVAAAGNSGPLCDSVQDPPAPYPDVLTVGAVDRRRQVAAFSSRGPAPGGVAKPDLMAPGADVLSAMPGGGYATLDGTSMATPQVAGVVALMWSADPELIGDLDRTRQLLRDTATAVPTGTDSAERTDACGGTRNVIGAGLVDAYAAVRAARG
;
A
#
# COMPACT_ATOMS: atom_id res chain seq x y z
N MET A 1 -23.71 -2.17 72.19
CA MET A 1 -23.07 -3.00 71.16
C MET A 1 -22.49 -2.12 70.05
N ARG A 2 -21.16 -1.85 70.06
CA ARG A 2 -20.48 -1.14 68.99
C ARG A 2 -20.18 -2.19 67.89
N ALA A 3 -20.79 -1.98 66.72
CA ALA A 3 -20.50 -2.78 65.56
C ALA A 3 -19.10 -2.33 65.06
N ASP A 4 -18.12 -3.20 65.17
CA ASP A 4 -16.80 -3.06 64.57
C ASP A 4 -16.95 -3.02 63.06
N TYR A 5 -16.83 -1.81 62.46
CA TYR A 5 -16.59 -1.68 61.06
C TYR A 5 -15.18 -2.16 60.75
N SER A 6 -15.12 -3.40 60.30
CA SER A 6 -13.87 -4.04 59.89
C SER A 6 -13.11 -3.18 58.87
N SER A 7 -11.88 -2.82 59.25
CA SER A 7 -10.85 -2.20 58.45
C SER A 7 -10.78 -2.88 57.06
N GLY A 8 -11.01 -2.09 56.01
CA GLY A 8 -10.77 -2.57 54.65
C GLY A 8 -9.35 -3.12 54.54
N SER A 9 -9.21 -4.37 54.19
CA SER A 9 -7.93 -5.09 54.10
C SER A 9 -7.02 -4.34 53.14
N ALA A 10 -5.96 -3.75 53.70
CA ALA A 10 -4.92 -3.12 52.89
C ALA A 10 -4.35 -4.19 51.93
N SER A 11 -4.19 -3.82 50.70
CA SER A 11 -3.52 -4.69 49.70
C SER A 11 -2.11 -4.94 50.15
N SER A 12 -1.66 -6.22 50.17
CA SER A 12 -0.29 -6.54 50.52
C SER A 12 0.67 -5.91 49.52
N PRO A 13 1.82 -5.38 49.96
CA PRO A 13 2.80 -4.78 49.01
C PRO A 13 3.17 -5.73 47.86
N GLY A 14 3.33 -7.01 48.13
CA GLY A 14 3.60 -8.03 47.11
C GLY A 14 2.52 -8.17 46.06
N ALA A 15 1.22 -8.04 46.42
CA ALA A 15 0.14 -8.09 45.45
C ALA A 15 0.10 -6.83 44.55
N VAL A 16 0.53 -5.69 45.08
CA VAL A 16 0.66 -4.46 44.27
C VAL A 16 1.83 -4.60 43.27
N VAL A 17 2.99 -5.05 43.73
CA VAL A 17 4.16 -5.29 42.89
C VAL A 17 3.82 -6.32 41.79
N ALA A 18 3.18 -7.44 42.17
CA ALA A 18 2.73 -8.43 41.18
C ALA A 18 1.80 -7.83 40.12
N THR A 19 0.86 -6.98 40.55
CA THR A 19 -0.08 -6.30 39.61
C THR A 19 0.68 -5.41 38.62
N VAL A 20 1.68 -4.65 39.07
CA VAL A 20 2.49 -3.79 38.20
C VAL A 20 3.29 -4.65 37.21
N LEU A 21 3.98 -5.70 37.68
CA LEU A 21 4.77 -6.59 36.84
C LEU A 21 3.92 -7.29 35.78
N ILE A 22 2.72 -7.76 36.15
CA ILE A 22 1.78 -8.40 35.22
C ILE A 22 1.23 -7.37 34.21
N GLY A 23 1.03 -6.11 34.65
CA GLY A 23 0.63 -5.02 33.73
C GLY A 23 1.73 -4.74 32.70
N CYS A 24 2.99 -4.63 33.14
CA CYS A 24 4.13 -4.47 32.21
C CYS A 24 4.27 -5.68 31.28
N TRP A 25 4.10 -6.88 31.81
CA TRP A 25 4.09 -8.11 31.02
C TRP A 25 2.99 -8.11 29.96
N ALA A 26 1.76 -7.77 30.33
CA ALA A 26 0.64 -7.69 29.39
C ALA A 26 0.90 -6.68 28.27
N VAL A 27 1.47 -5.51 28.58
CA VAL A 27 1.86 -4.51 27.60
C VAL A 27 2.97 -5.06 26.70
N GLY A 28 4.04 -5.58 27.28
CA GLY A 28 5.19 -6.10 26.53
C GLY A 28 4.80 -7.24 25.58
N VAL A 29 4.07 -8.24 26.10
CA VAL A 29 3.59 -9.37 25.27
C VAL A 29 2.70 -8.88 24.14
N THR A 30 1.77 -7.96 24.43
CA THR A 30 0.88 -7.42 23.40
C THR A 30 1.66 -6.70 22.32
N VAL A 31 2.54 -5.77 22.66
CA VAL A 31 3.33 -5.01 21.70
C VAL A 31 4.19 -5.97 20.86
N VAL A 32 4.96 -6.84 21.50
CA VAL A 32 5.86 -7.76 20.79
C VAL A 32 5.11 -8.74 19.90
N SER A 33 4.02 -9.32 20.38
CA SER A 33 3.24 -10.28 19.57
C SER A 33 2.57 -9.63 18.37
N GLN A 34 2.04 -8.40 18.54
CA GLN A 34 1.33 -7.72 17.46
C GLN A 34 2.29 -7.12 16.42
N THR A 35 3.39 -6.51 16.85
CA THR A 35 4.41 -5.98 15.92
C THR A 35 5.18 -7.11 15.27
N GLY A 36 5.52 -8.17 16.01
CA GLY A 36 6.22 -9.34 15.46
C GLY A 36 5.36 -10.11 14.46
N GLY A 37 4.08 -10.35 14.77
CA GLY A 37 3.16 -10.98 13.83
C GLY A 37 2.97 -10.18 12.56
N TRP A 38 2.84 -8.85 12.68
CA TRP A 38 2.78 -7.95 11.52
C TRP A 38 4.08 -7.98 10.71
N ALA A 39 5.24 -7.90 11.36
CA ALA A 39 6.52 -7.93 10.64
C ALA A 39 6.73 -9.25 9.88
N VAL A 40 6.30 -10.40 10.44
CA VAL A 40 6.34 -11.68 9.73
C VAL A 40 5.42 -11.67 8.52
N ASP A 41 4.19 -11.18 8.67
CA ASP A 41 3.20 -11.09 7.56
C ASP A 41 3.72 -10.21 6.41
N GLU A 42 4.35 -9.06 6.73
CA GLU A 42 4.94 -8.14 5.74
C GLU A 42 6.19 -8.72 5.07
N VAL A 43 7.06 -9.42 5.82
CA VAL A 43 8.22 -10.08 5.23
C VAL A 43 7.80 -11.15 4.22
N LEU A 44 6.79 -11.96 4.56
CA LEU A 44 6.25 -12.96 3.63
C LEU A 44 5.70 -12.30 2.36
N LEU A 45 5.00 -11.19 2.51
CA LEU A 45 4.42 -10.44 1.40
C LEU A 45 5.51 -9.85 0.49
N ILE A 46 6.52 -9.19 1.07
CA ILE A 46 7.64 -8.58 0.31
C ILE A 46 8.48 -9.64 -0.42
N THR A 47 8.59 -10.83 0.17
CA THR A 47 9.32 -11.96 -0.44
C THR A 47 8.48 -12.80 -1.39
N ALA A 48 7.25 -12.36 -1.70
CA ALA A 48 6.27 -13.08 -2.53
C ALA A 48 5.98 -14.52 -2.06
N LEU A 49 6.10 -14.76 -0.76
CA LEU A 49 5.74 -16.03 -0.14
C LEU A 49 4.27 -16.02 0.31
N ASP A 50 3.65 -17.20 0.28
CA ASP A 50 2.28 -17.34 0.74
C ASP A 50 2.11 -16.94 2.22
N ARG A 51 1.02 -16.26 2.54
CA ARG A 51 0.66 -15.93 3.92
C ARG A 51 0.46 -17.21 4.73
N LEU A 52 1.03 -17.24 5.92
CA LEU A 52 0.81 -18.34 6.86
C LEU A 52 -0.61 -18.26 7.42
N ALA A 53 -1.51 -19.14 6.97
CA ALA A 53 -2.91 -19.17 7.40
C ALA A 53 -3.11 -19.24 8.91
N LEU A 54 -2.17 -19.88 9.64
CA LEU A 54 -2.21 -20.02 11.08
C LEU A 54 -1.47 -18.93 11.86
N LEU A 55 -0.82 -17.96 11.19
CA LEU A 55 -0.04 -16.92 11.87
C LEU A 55 -0.89 -16.16 12.91
N TRP A 56 -1.97 -15.55 12.48
CA TRP A 56 -2.79 -14.76 13.39
C TRP A 56 -3.58 -15.57 14.41
N PRO A 57 -4.12 -16.76 14.10
CA PRO A 57 -4.62 -17.67 15.11
C PRO A 57 -3.60 -18.03 16.20
N LEU A 58 -2.35 -18.34 15.83
CA LEU A 58 -1.28 -18.66 16.77
C LEU A 58 -0.84 -17.45 17.59
N VAL A 59 -0.66 -16.28 16.98
CA VAL A 59 -0.34 -15.02 17.68
C VAL A 59 -1.44 -14.68 18.68
N SER A 60 -2.70 -14.82 18.30
CA SER A 60 -3.86 -14.55 19.16
C SER A 60 -3.91 -15.53 20.33
N LEU A 61 -3.75 -16.82 20.08
CA LEU A 61 -3.72 -17.86 21.12
C LEU A 61 -2.56 -17.63 22.09
N PHE A 62 -1.34 -17.41 21.57
CA PHE A 62 -0.17 -17.10 22.39
C PHE A 62 -0.43 -15.90 23.30
N THR A 63 -0.94 -14.81 22.75
CA THR A 63 -1.19 -13.58 23.52
C THR A 63 -2.23 -13.81 24.62
N VAL A 64 -3.32 -14.50 24.32
CA VAL A 64 -4.36 -14.86 25.29
C VAL A 64 -3.79 -15.75 26.40
N VAL A 65 -3.03 -16.77 26.06
CA VAL A 65 -2.44 -17.69 27.05
C VAL A 65 -1.39 -16.96 27.91
N ALA A 66 -0.48 -16.22 27.29
CA ALA A 66 0.60 -15.52 28.00
C ALA A 66 0.07 -14.44 28.97
N ILE A 67 -0.95 -13.69 28.58
CA ILE A 67 -1.58 -12.69 29.45
C ILE A 67 -2.56 -13.35 30.42
N GLY A 68 -3.34 -14.33 29.95
CA GLY A 68 -4.35 -14.99 30.73
C GLY A 68 -3.78 -15.74 31.92
N THR A 69 -2.73 -16.52 31.71
CA THR A 69 -2.04 -17.25 32.79
C THR A 69 -1.47 -16.33 33.87
N ALA A 70 -0.96 -15.15 33.48
CA ALA A 70 -0.45 -14.16 34.42
C ALA A 70 -1.56 -13.38 35.14
N ALA A 71 -2.65 -13.05 34.45
CA ALA A 71 -3.76 -12.25 35.00
C ALA A 71 -4.77 -13.09 35.82
N LEU A 72 -4.88 -14.39 35.54
CA LEU A 72 -5.79 -15.30 36.26
C LEU A 72 -5.55 -15.35 37.78
N PRO A 73 -4.34 -15.50 38.29
CA PRO A 73 -4.08 -15.42 39.72
C PRO A 73 -4.51 -14.09 40.33
N LEU A 74 -4.32 -12.96 39.67
CA LEU A 74 -4.78 -11.66 40.12
C LEU A 74 -6.32 -11.61 40.22
N ALA A 75 -7.01 -12.27 39.31
CA ALA A 75 -8.49 -12.28 39.29
C ALA A 75 -9.10 -13.12 40.39
N LEU A 76 -8.39 -14.13 40.93
CA LEU A 76 -8.91 -15.13 41.84
C LEU A 76 -8.39 -15.01 43.28
N VAL A 77 -7.09 -14.81 43.49
CA VAL A 77 -6.41 -14.97 44.77
C VAL A 77 -6.46 -13.74 45.70
N PRO A 78 -6.21 -12.50 45.27
CA PRO A 78 -6.09 -11.37 46.20
C PRO A 78 -7.38 -11.04 46.93
N ARG A 79 -7.26 -10.70 48.24
CA ARG A 79 -8.40 -10.22 49.04
C ARG A 79 -8.85 -8.80 48.62
N SER A 80 -7.98 -8.03 48.01
CA SER A 80 -8.27 -6.66 47.55
C SER A 80 -9.23 -6.66 46.33
N PRO A 81 -10.40 -6.02 46.43
CA PRO A 81 -11.35 -5.94 45.33
C PRO A 81 -10.81 -5.22 44.09
N SER A 82 -9.92 -4.21 44.28
CA SER A 82 -9.31 -3.47 43.17
C SER A 82 -8.33 -4.35 42.38
N ILE A 83 -7.51 -5.18 43.03
CA ILE A 83 -6.58 -6.10 42.37
C ILE A 83 -7.33 -7.20 41.61
N ARG A 84 -8.37 -7.79 42.24
CA ARG A 84 -9.23 -8.76 41.56
C ARG A 84 -9.96 -8.15 40.36
N GLY A 85 -10.45 -6.93 40.52
CA GLY A 85 -11.08 -6.17 39.42
C GLY A 85 -10.11 -5.93 38.27
N THR A 86 -8.85 -5.58 38.55
CA THR A 86 -7.79 -5.44 37.55
C THR A 86 -7.53 -6.75 36.80
N GLY A 87 -7.30 -7.85 37.50
CA GLY A 87 -7.08 -9.16 36.89
C GLY A 87 -8.25 -9.58 35.98
N ARG A 88 -9.50 -9.42 36.42
CA ARG A 88 -10.70 -9.70 35.63
C ARG A 88 -10.80 -8.83 34.38
N ALA A 89 -10.50 -7.53 34.49
CA ALA A 89 -10.54 -6.60 33.36
C ALA A 89 -9.49 -6.95 32.30
N TRP A 90 -8.26 -7.29 32.72
CA TRP A 90 -7.20 -7.69 31.80
C TRP A 90 -7.47 -9.06 31.14
N LEU A 91 -8.03 -10.03 31.87
CA LEU A 91 -8.52 -11.29 31.30
C LEU A 91 -9.59 -11.04 30.23
N ALA A 92 -10.59 -10.21 30.52
CA ALA A 92 -11.64 -9.90 29.58
C ALA A 92 -11.09 -9.15 28.34
N GLY A 93 -10.12 -8.24 28.54
CA GLY A 93 -9.40 -7.57 27.44
C GLY A 93 -8.59 -8.55 26.60
N ALA A 94 -7.87 -9.49 27.22
CA ALA A 94 -7.10 -10.51 26.52
C ALA A 94 -8.00 -11.46 25.69
N LEU A 95 -9.13 -11.86 26.23
CA LEU A 95 -10.13 -12.65 25.50
C LEU A 95 -10.71 -11.87 24.31
N ALA A 96 -11.01 -10.58 24.53
CA ALA A 96 -11.48 -9.72 23.43
C ALA A 96 -10.42 -9.61 22.33
N LEU A 97 -9.14 -9.36 22.68
CA LEU A 97 -8.03 -9.39 21.73
C LEU A 97 -7.97 -10.70 20.96
N GLY A 98 -8.04 -11.82 21.69
CA GLY A 98 -7.94 -13.15 21.08
C GLY A 98 -9.01 -13.38 20.01
N VAL A 99 -10.27 -13.04 20.31
CA VAL A 99 -11.39 -13.22 19.39
C VAL A 99 -11.31 -12.22 18.21
N LEU A 100 -11.01 -10.94 18.48
CA LEU A 100 -10.88 -9.93 17.44
C LEU A 100 -9.66 -10.18 16.54
N GLY A 101 -8.55 -10.64 17.11
CA GLY A 101 -7.32 -10.96 16.38
C GLY A 101 -7.49 -12.08 15.37
N LEU A 102 -8.41 -13.02 15.57
CA LEU A 102 -8.73 -14.07 14.61
C LEU A 102 -9.27 -13.52 13.29
N LEU A 103 -9.91 -12.35 13.31
CA LEU A 103 -10.47 -11.73 12.10
C LEU A 103 -9.38 -11.34 11.10
N ARG A 104 -8.11 -11.24 11.51
CA ARG A 104 -6.98 -10.99 10.62
C ARG A 104 -6.66 -12.17 9.69
N ALA A 105 -7.31 -13.30 9.86
CA ALA A 105 -7.30 -14.36 8.87
C ALA A 105 -8.01 -13.97 7.56
N ILE A 106 -8.87 -12.93 7.58
CA ILE A 106 -9.47 -12.33 6.38
C ILE A 106 -8.36 -11.56 5.66
N PRO A 107 -8.11 -11.84 4.36
CA PRO A 107 -7.10 -11.13 3.60
C PRO A 107 -7.35 -9.62 3.53
N PRO A 108 -6.32 -8.76 3.49
CA PRO A 108 -6.45 -7.30 3.36
C PRO A 108 -7.26 -6.86 2.15
N VAL A 109 -7.15 -7.57 1.02
CA VAL A 109 -7.93 -7.36 -0.21
C VAL A 109 -9.46 -7.43 -0.01
N HIS A 110 -9.90 -7.97 1.12
CA HIS A 110 -11.30 -7.99 1.55
C HIS A 110 -11.52 -7.14 2.80
N HIS A 111 -10.97 -5.92 2.80
CA HIS A 111 -11.01 -5.03 3.96
C HIS A 111 -12.43 -4.72 4.44
N GLU A 112 -13.38 -4.55 3.52
CA GLU A 112 -14.79 -4.36 3.83
C GLU A 112 -15.41 -5.56 4.57
N ALA A 113 -15.02 -6.79 4.21
CA ALA A 113 -15.45 -7.99 4.92
C ALA A 113 -14.87 -8.06 6.34
N TYR A 114 -13.59 -7.66 6.49
CA TYR A 114 -12.96 -7.51 7.79
C TYR A 114 -13.69 -6.49 8.68
N LEU A 115 -13.98 -5.30 8.15
CA LEU A 115 -14.69 -4.24 8.89
C LEU A 115 -16.10 -4.68 9.30
N ALA A 116 -16.82 -5.37 8.42
CA ALA A 116 -18.14 -5.93 8.72
C ALA A 116 -18.05 -7.00 9.83
N ALA A 117 -17.11 -7.93 9.70
CA ALA A 117 -16.86 -8.96 10.71
C ALA A 117 -16.45 -8.35 12.06
N LEU A 118 -15.60 -7.32 12.05
CA LEU A 118 -15.20 -6.57 13.24
C LEU A 118 -16.40 -5.90 13.93
N ALA A 119 -17.26 -5.24 13.16
CA ALA A 119 -18.48 -4.61 13.69
C ALA A 119 -19.40 -5.63 14.37
N VAL A 120 -19.65 -6.76 13.72
CA VAL A 120 -20.48 -7.84 14.26
C VAL A 120 -19.84 -8.45 15.50
N THR A 121 -18.58 -8.85 15.42
CA THR A 121 -17.87 -9.54 16.51
C THR A 121 -17.72 -8.65 17.74
N ALA A 122 -17.32 -7.38 17.57
CA ALA A 122 -17.21 -6.43 18.66
C ALA A 122 -18.58 -6.16 19.31
N THR A 123 -19.66 -6.11 18.51
CA THR A 123 -21.03 -5.99 19.03
C THR A 123 -21.44 -7.19 19.87
N LEU A 124 -21.18 -8.41 19.38
CA LEU A 124 -21.47 -9.65 20.12
C LEU A 124 -20.68 -9.70 21.43
N LEU A 125 -19.38 -9.39 21.41
CA LEU A 125 -18.55 -9.32 22.60
C LEU A 125 -19.07 -8.27 23.60
N ALA A 126 -19.52 -7.11 23.13
CA ALA A 126 -20.13 -6.08 23.96
C ALA A 126 -21.43 -6.58 24.61
N LEU A 127 -22.26 -7.32 23.90
CA LEU A 127 -23.48 -7.93 24.42
C LEU A 127 -23.17 -9.00 25.47
N VAL A 128 -22.21 -9.88 25.21
CA VAL A 128 -21.75 -10.92 26.16
C VAL A 128 -21.18 -10.26 27.42
N ALA A 129 -20.30 -9.26 27.29
CA ALA A 129 -19.75 -8.53 28.43
C ALA A 129 -20.86 -7.89 29.28
N ARG A 130 -21.86 -7.29 28.65
CA ARG A 130 -23.03 -6.71 29.35
C ARG A 130 -23.86 -7.75 30.06
N TRP A 131 -24.10 -8.90 29.43
CA TRP A 131 -24.87 -9.99 30.00
C TRP A 131 -24.13 -10.59 31.22
N VAL A 132 -22.83 -10.85 31.14
CA VAL A 132 -21.98 -11.30 32.24
C VAL A 132 -22.01 -10.28 33.39
N SER A 133 -21.77 -9.00 33.09
CA SER A 133 -21.84 -7.91 34.07
C SER A 133 -23.21 -7.82 34.71
N GLY A 134 -24.31 -8.04 33.97
CA GLY A 134 -25.69 -8.06 34.47
C GLY A 134 -25.96 -9.19 35.43
N ARG A 135 -25.56 -10.42 35.11
CA ARG A 135 -25.71 -11.59 35.97
C ARG A 135 -24.94 -11.48 37.30
N LEU A 136 -23.72 -10.94 37.22
CA LEU A 136 -22.93 -10.68 38.41
C LEU A 136 -23.49 -9.51 39.25
N ALA A 137 -24.39 -8.66 38.71
CA ALA A 137 -25.00 -7.51 39.41
C ALA A 137 -26.08 -7.88 40.42
N GLY A 138 -26.61 -9.11 40.35
CA GLY A 138 -27.66 -9.55 41.28
C GLY A 138 -27.21 -9.68 42.75
N ALA A 139 -25.89 -9.72 43.01
CA ALA A 139 -25.32 -10.01 44.33
C ALA A 139 -24.92 -8.73 45.13
N ASP A 140 -24.67 -7.60 44.49
CA ASP A 140 -24.10 -6.44 45.18
C ASP A 140 -24.89 -5.15 44.92
N ARG A 141 -25.90 -4.87 45.78
CA ARG A 141 -26.54 -3.53 45.83
C ARG A 141 -25.68 -2.59 46.66
N TRP A 142 -24.81 -1.82 46.01
CA TRP A 142 -24.01 -0.80 46.65
C TRP A 142 -24.75 0.55 46.62
N PRO A 143 -25.12 1.16 47.77
CA PRO A 143 -25.71 2.51 47.82
C PRO A 143 -24.61 3.53 47.53
N ALA A 144 -24.76 4.30 46.46
CA ALA A 144 -23.84 5.38 46.14
C ALA A 144 -24.06 6.57 47.07
N PRO A 145 -23.06 7.08 47.82
CA PRO A 145 -23.19 8.28 48.61
C PRO A 145 -23.44 9.51 47.71
N ALA A 146 -24.43 10.31 48.06
CA ALA A 146 -24.79 11.55 47.37
C ALA A 146 -23.64 12.58 47.47
N GLN A 147 -23.07 13.00 46.40
CA GLN A 147 -22.11 14.11 46.32
C GLN A 147 -22.70 15.31 45.59
N PRO A 148 -22.48 16.55 46.09
CA PRO A 148 -23.14 17.77 45.60
C PRO A 148 -22.69 18.29 44.24
N ARG A 149 -21.69 17.68 43.55
CA ARG A 149 -20.90 18.35 42.49
C ARG A 149 -20.65 17.55 41.21
N ALA A 150 -21.53 16.63 40.82
CA ALA A 150 -21.37 15.88 39.59
C ALA A 150 -21.80 16.67 38.35
N LEU A 151 -21.01 16.56 37.25
CA LEU A 151 -21.42 17.04 35.93
C LEU A 151 -22.71 16.35 35.48
N ARG A 152 -23.58 17.09 34.78
CA ARG A 152 -24.73 16.50 34.10
C ARG A 152 -24.26 15.46 33.05
N PRO A 153 -24.98 14.36 32.88
CA PRO A 153 -24.63 13.34 31.88
C PRO A 153 -24.37 13.91 30.47
N SER A 154 -25.18 14.89 30.06
CA SER A 154 -25.04 15.57 28.77
C SER A 154 -23.74 16.36 28.62
N VAL A 155 -23.22 16.93 29.71
CA VAL A 155 -21.94 17.67 29.68
C VAL A 155 -20.76 16.69 29.53
N ALA A 156 -20.77 15.57 30.25
CA ALA A 156 -19.73 14.54 30.12
C ALA A 156 -19.69 13.93 28.73
N THR A 157 -20.84 13.67 28.12
CA THR A 157 -20.93 13.19 26.76
C THR A 157 -20.38 14.20 25.75
N ARG A 158 -20.69 15.50 25.91
CA ARG A 158 -20.11 16.57 25.07
C ARG A 158 -18.60 16.68 25.21
N LEU A 159 -18.08 16.56 26.42
CA LEU A 159 -16.62 16.53 26.63
C LEU A 159 -15.97 15.31 25.98
N ALA A 160 -16.60 14.13 26.08
CA ALA A 160 -16.12 12.93 25.41
C ALA A 160 -16.12 13.06 23.88
N LEU A 161 -17.22 13.63 23.32
CA LEU A 161 -17.31 13.93 21.89
C LEU A 161 -16.25 14.95 21.45
N ALA A 162 -16.08 16.04 22.21
CA ALA A 162 -15.07 17.04 21.90
C ALA A 162 -13.65 16.48 21.95
N ALA A 163 -13.35 15.64 22.95
CA ALA A 163 -12.06 14.94 23.02
C ALA A 163 -11.86 13.96 21.86
N GLY A 164 -12.89 13.19 21.51
CA GLY A 164 -12.84 12.26 20.38
C GLY A 164 -12.66 13.00 19.05
N LEU A 165 -13.35 14.12 18.83
CA LEU A 165 -13.15 14.94 17.63
C LEU A 165 -11.75 15.56 17.59
N ALA A 166 -11.19 15.99 18.72
CA ALA A 166 -9.84 16.50 18.77
C ALA A 166 -8.80 15.40 18.39
N LEU A 167 -9.03 14.15 18.83
CA LEU A 167 -8.20 13.01 18.46
C LEU A 167 -8.39 12.59 16.98
N LEU A 168 -9.49 12.95 16.36
CA LEU A 168 -9.75 12.70 14.94
C LEU A 168 -9.07 13.74 14.02
N VAL A 169 -8.75 14.95 14.52
CA VAL A 169 -8.14 16.02 13.71
C VAL A 169 -6.90 15.57 12.91
N PRO A 170 -5.91 14.88 13.51
CA PRO A 170 -4.73 14.45 12.76
C PRO A 170 -5.05 13.51 11.60
N TRP A 171 -6.08 12.67 11.74
CA TRP A 171 -6.53 11.73 10.72
C TRP A 171 -7.26 12.43 9.57
N VAL A 172 -8.09 13.39 9.89
CA VAL A 172 -8.78 14.23 8.89
C VAL A 172 -7.78 15.08 8.11
N TRP A 173 -6.71 15.52 8.76
CA TRP A 173 -5.60 16.21 8.09
C TRP A 173 -4.79 15.26 7.20
N LEU A 174 -4.58 13.99 7.63
CA LEU A 174 -3.92 12.97 6.81
C LEU A 174 -4.63 12.82 5.45
N GLY A 175 -5.96 12.90 5.42
CA GLY A 175 -6.69 13.10 4.18
C GLY A 175 -7.72 12.05 3.87
N ALA A 176 -7.66 11.49 2.67
CA ALA A 176 -8.72 10.76 2.02
C ALA A 176 -9.21 9.52 2.79
N LEU A 177 -10.51 9.30 2.72
CA LEU A 177 -11.19 8.09 3.20
C LEU A 177 -11.11 6.98 2.14
N GLY A 178 -11.28 5.74 2.55
CA GLY A 178 -11.57 4.62 1.65
C GLY A 178 -12.91 4.78 0.91
N GLY A 179 -13.39 3.73 0.27
CA GLY A 179 -14.71 3.73 -0.38
C GLY A 179 -15.85 4.06 0.56
N LEU A 180 -17.00 4.46 0.02
CA LEU A 180 -18.17 4.79 0.83
C LEU A 180 -18.60 3.63 1.74
N LEU A 181 -18.63 2.41 1.21
CA LEU A 181 -18.98 1.22 1.99
C LEU A 181 -17.98 0.99 3.13
N GLU A 182 -16.68 1.05 2.85
CA GLU A 182 -15.62 0.90 3.85
C GLU A 182 -15.71 1.97 4.92
N THR A 183 -15.94 3.22 4.55
CA THR A 183 -16.10 4.33 5.51
C THR A 183 -17.28 4.10 6.45
N VAL A 184 -18.42 3.64 5.91
CA VAL A 184 -19.60 3.30 6.73
C VAL A 184 -19.31 2.11 7.64
N LEU A 185 -18.69 1.05 7.12
CA LEU A 185 -18.32 -0.14 7.90
C LEU A 185 -17.27 0.20 8.96
N ALA A 186 -16.28 1.05 8.67
CA ALA A 186 -15.33 1.55 9.66
C ALA A 186 -16.01 2.32 10.77
N GLY A 187 -17.02 3.14 10.45
CA GLY A 187 -17.86 3.84 11.43
C GLY A 187 -18.64 2.88 12.32
N LEU A 188 -19.25 1.83 11.74
CA LEU A 188 -19.98 0.80 12.49
C LEU A 188 -19.02 -0.02 13.36
N ALA A 189 -17.88 -0.43 12.84
CA ALA A 189 -16.84 -1.16 13.58
C ALA A 189 -16.31 -0.32 14.75
N ALA A 190 -15.98 0.94 14.52
CA ALA A 190 -15.53 1.86 15.56
C ALA A 190 -16.58 2.08 16.65
N ALA A 191 -17.85 2.22 16.28
CA ALA A 191 -18.96 2.31 17.23
C ALA A 191 -19.11 1.02 18.05
N ALA A 192 -18.96 -0.16 17.42
CA ALA A 192 -19.02 -1.45 18.09
C ALA A 192 -17.85 -1.66 19.07
N VAL A 193 -16.61 -1.29 18.66
CA VAL A 193 -15.44 -1.32 19.56
C VAL A 193 -15.61 -0.33 20.72
N GLY A 194 -16.14 0.86 20.47
CA GLY A 194 -16.50 1.81 21.51
C GLY A 194 -17.54 1.24 22.49
N ALA A 195 -18.55 0.53 22.00
CA ALA A 195 -19.55 -0.16 22.80
C ALA A 195 -18.95 -1.32 23.62
N LEU A 196 -17.99 -2.06 23.06
CA LEU A 196 -17.23 -3.11 23.75
C LEU A 196 -16.39 -2.51 24.89
N ALA A 197 -15.60 -1.47 24.61
CA ALA A 197 -14.85 -0.75 25.63
C ALA A 197 -15.76 -0.23 26.77
N ALA A 198 -16.93 0.32 26.43
CA ALA A 198 -17.93 0.76 27.40
C ALA A 198 -18.58 -0.38 28.21
N ALA A 199 -18.59 -1.59 27.71
CA ALA A 199 -19.04 -2.78 28.42
C ALA A 199 -17.97 -3.34 29.38
N LEU A 200 -16.71 -3.33 28.93
CA LEU A 200 -15.58 -3.78 29.76
C LEU A 200 -15.24 -2.79 30.88
N LEU A 201 -15.29 -1.49 30.60
CA LEU A 201 -15.01 -0.39 31.52
C LEU A 201 -16.30 0.16 32.15
N ASP A 202 -17.18 -0.71 32.60
CA ASP A 202 -18.47 -0.35 33.17
C ASP A 202 -18.37 0.28 34.60
N ALA A 203 -19.51 0.59 35.19
CA ALA A 203 -19.59 1.23 36.50
C ALA A 203 -18.94 0.36 37.61
N ARG A 204 -18.90 -0.96 37.46
CA ARG A 204 -18.27 -1.87 38.41
C ARG A 204 -16.75 -1.80 38.31
N PHE A 205 -16.22 -1.79 37.07
CA PHE A 205 -14.81 -1.58 36.86
C PHE A 205 -14.33 -0.33 37.61
N TRP A 206 -14.97 0.81 37.36
CA TRP A 206 -14.60 2.06 38.02
C TRP A 206 -14.85 2.01 39.53
N GLY A 207 -15.86 1.29 39.97
CA GLY A 207 -16.21 1.11 41.39
C GLY A 207 -15.05 0.51 42.22
N HIS A 208 -14.23 -0.34 41.63
CA HIS A 208 -13.09 -0.97 42.29
C HIS A 208 -11.98 0.03 42.70
N PHE A 209 -11.92 1.19 42.05
CA PHE A 209 -10.92 2.23 42.30
C PHE A 209 -11.41 3.39 43.12
N THR A 210 -12.72 3.43 43.48
CA THR A 210 -13.34 4.51 44.20
C THR A 210 -13.39 4.33 45.72
N GLY A 211 -12.86 3.21 46.24
CA GLY A 211 -12.92 2.89 47.68
C GLY A 211 -12.13 3.84 48.58
N GLY A 212 -12.72 4.17 49.73
CA GLY A 212 -12.16 5.06 50.76
C GLY A 212 -13.00 6.31 51.00
N GLN A 213 -13.15 6.75 52.25
CA GLN A 213 -13.73 8.06 52.62
C GLN A 213 -12.61 8.95 53.16
N PRO A 214 -12.35 10.16 52.58
CA PRO A 214 -12.99 10.74 51.39
C PRO A 214 -12.44 10.13 50.10
N PRO A 215 -13.24 10.10 49.01
CA PRO A 215 -12.81 9.60 47.72
C PRO A 215 -11.68 10.45 47.16
N ARG A 216 -10.56 9.79 46.78
CA ARG A 216 -9.39 10.47 46.23
C ARG A 216 -9.43 10.44 44.68
N PRO A 217 -9.79 11.54 43.99
CA PRO A 217 -9.89 11.60 42.54
C PRO A 217 -8.56 11.19 41.87
N ALA A 218 -7.42 11.57 42.43
CA ALA A 218 -6.09 11.20 41.91
C ALA A 218 -5.87 9.70 41.84
N ARG A 219 -6.35 8.93 42.87
CA ARG A 219 -6.23 7.47 42.85
C ARG A 219 -7.05 6.82 41.70
N LEU A 220 -8.27 7.30 41.48
CA LEU A 220 -9.12 6.84 40.40
C LEU A 220 -8.48 7.16 39.05
N VAL A 221 -7.97 8.36 38.84
CA VAL A 221 -7.38 8.78 37.57
C VAL A 221 -6.07 8.02 37.31
N LEU A 222 -5.16 7.94 38.27
CA LEU A 222 -3.87 7.29 38.06
C LEU A 222 -4.00 5.76 37.97
N LEU A 223 -4.59 5.11 38.98
CA LEU A 223 -4.66 3.64 38.99
C LEU A 223 -5.78 3.13 38.08
N GLY A 224 -6.96 3.70 38.15
CA GLY A 224 -8.07 3.30 37.27
C GLY A 224 -7.76 3.63 35.81
N GLY A 225 -7.14 4.76 35.55
CA GLY A 225 -6.70 5.17 34.19
C GLY A 225 -5.64 4.25 33.61
N LEU A 226 -4.63 3.87 34.40
CA LEU A 226 -3.60 2.93 33.99
C LEU A 226 -4.18 1.55 33.65
N VAL A 227 -5.02 1.01 34.56
CA VAL A 227 -5.66 -0.29 34.32
C VAL A 227 -6.59 -0.27 33.12
N ALA A 228 -7.35 0.82 32.93
CA ALA A 228 -8.20 1.02 31.77
C ALA A 228 -7.34 1.16 30.50
N GLY A 229 -6.20 1.82 30.57
CA GLY A 229 -5.25 1.95 29.47
C GLY A 229 -4.78 0.59 28.97
N VAL A 230 -4.45 -0.35 29.85
CA VAL A 230 -4.08 -1.73 29.45
C VAL A 230 -5.27 -2.45 28.82
N VAL A 231 -6.50 -2.31 29.33
CA VAL A 231 -7.69 -2.90 28.70
C VAL A 231 -7.88 -2.33 27.28
N LEU A 232 -7.72 -1.01 27.12
CA LEU A 232 -7.84 -0.35 25.82
C LEU A 232 -6.70 -0.73 24.86
N LEU A 233 -5.48 -0.95 25.37
CA LEU A 233 -4.37 -1.53 24.59
C LEU A 233 -4.76 -2.90 24.03
N LEU A 234 -5.31 -3.79 24.86
CA LEU A 234 -5.71 -5.13 24.45
C LEU A 234 -6.85 -5.08 23.40
N VAL A 235 -7.86 -4.23 23.60
CA VAL A 235 -8.93 -4.06 22.63
C VAL A 235 -8.39 -3.47 21.32
N GLY A 236 -7.53 -2.44 21.39
CA GLY A 236 -6.89 -1.83 20.23
C GLY A 236 -6.00 -2.81 19.47
N ALA A 237 -5.25 -3.63 20.21
CA ALA A 237 -4.40 -4.68 19.64
C ALA A 237 -5.20 -5.73 18.85
N GLY A 238 -6.45 -6.01 19.21
CA GLY A 238 -7.36 -6.86 18.45
C GLY A 238 -8.05 -6.18 17.27
N THR A 239 -7.93 -4.85 17.15
CA THR A 239 -8.65 -4.04 16.16
C THR A 239 -7.69 -3.58 15.06
N GLY A 240 -8.10 -3.63 13.79
CA GLY A 240 -7.27 -3.31 12.63
C GLY A 240 -6.46 -4.50 12.11
N GLN A 241 -6.04 -4.46 10.85
CA GLN A 241 -5.24 -5.48 10.18
C GLN A 241 -4.09 -4.81 9.40
N SER A 242 -3.08 -5.59 9.03
CA SER A 242 -1.93 -5.21 8.17
C SER A 242 -1.35 -3.82 8.48
N GLY A 243 -0.99 -3.59 9.75
CA GLY A 243 -0.41 -2.32 10.21
C GLY A 243 -1.41 -1.31 10.77
N ALA A 244 -2.70 -1.32 10.39
CA ALA A 244 -3.73 -0.41 10.93
C ALA A 244 -3.97 -0.56 12.44
N GLN A 245 -3.58 -1.69 13.05
CA GLN A 245 -3.61 -1.88 14.50
C GLN A 245 -2.51 -1.11 15.24
N LEU A 246 -1.37 -0.82 14.62
CA LEU A 246 -0.22 -0.20 15.29
C LEU A 246 -0.53 1.20 15.83
N PRO A 247 -1.19 2.09 15.10
CA PRO A 247 -1.68 3.36 15.62
C PRO A 247 -2.56 3.21 16.87
N LEU A 248 -3.39 2.17 16.92
CA LEU A 248 -4.30 1.94 18.04
C LEU A 248 -3.58 1.50 19.32
N LEU A 249 -2.42 0.79 19.19
CA LEU A 249 -1.57 0.46 20.34
C LEU A 249 -1.04 1.70 21.05
N VAL A 250 -0.86 2.79 20.31
CA VAL A 250 -0.33 4.05 20.83
C VAL A 250 -1.45 5.00 21.26
N ALA A 251 -2.50 5.14 20.46
CA ALA A 251 -3.56 6.14 20.66
C ALA A 251 -4.55 5.77 21.76
N LEU A 252 -4.89 4.50 21.94
CA LEU A 252 -5.93 4.09 22.88
C LEU A 252 -5.52 4.07 24.36
N PRO A 253 -4.33 3.63 24.78
CA PRO A 253 -3.97 3.58 26.18
C PRO A 253 -4.11 4.91 26.95
N PRO A 254 -3.69 6.08 26.41
CA PRO A 254 -3.86 7.37 27.07
C PRO A 254 -5.32 7.75 27.28
N VAL A 255 -6.24 7.29 26.44
CA VAL A 255 -7.69 7.53 26.58
C VAL A 255 -8.23 6.97 27.90
N GLY A 256 -7.61 5.94 28.48
CA GLY A 256 -7.95 5.39 29.78
C GLY A 256 -7.90 6.43 30.89
N PHE A 257 -6.93 7.33 30.88
CA PHE A 257 -6.83 8.43 31.86
C PHE A 257 -7.94 9.47 31.65
N ALA A 258 -8.25 9.80 30.39
CA ALA A 258 -9.35 10.72 30.08
C ALA A 258 -10.72 10.15 30.54
N LEU A 259 -10.95 8.85 30.32
CA LEU A 259 -12.15 8.16 30.79
C LEU A 259 -12.24 8.13 32.32
N ALA A 260 -11.13 7.86 33.01
CA ALA A 260 -11.07 7.89 34.47
C ALA A 260 -11.40 9.29 35.02
N ALA A 261 -10.88 10.34 34.38
CA ALA A 261 -11.18 11.72 34.72
C ALA A 261 -12.65 12.09 34.48
N LEU A 262 -13.19 11.73 33.32
CA LEU A 262 -14.63 11.93 33.03
C LEU A 262 -15.52 11.19 34.04
N HIS A 263 -15.14 9.96 34.41
CA HIS A 263 -15.85 9.20 35.42
C HIS A 263 -15.76 9.87 36.81
N ALA A 264 -14.62 10.39 37.20
CA ALA A 264 -14.45 11.14 38.43
C ALA A 264 -15.37 12.39 38.51
N LEU A 265 -15.60 13.04 37.37
CA LEU A 265 -16.45 14.23 37.25
C LEU A 265 -17.96 13.93 37.23
N THR A 266 -18.37 12.68 36.89
CA THR A 266 -19.78 12.31 36.63
C THR A 266 -20.45 11.45 37.71
N ARG A 267 -19.87 11.27 38.88
CA ARG A 267 -20.20 10.28 39.92
C ARG A 267 -21.68 10.22 40.40
N ARG A 268 -22.55 11.17 40.03
CA ARG A 268 -23.99 11.18 40.45
C ARG A 268 -24.91 10.32 39.58
N HIS A 269 -24.54 9.98 38.33
CA HIS A 269 -25.38 9.18 37.42
C HIS A 269 -24.58 8.06 36.78
N PRO A 270 -24.20 7.02 37.57
CA PRO A 270 -23.12 6.11 37.18
C PRO A 270 -23.45 5.14 36.07
N ARG A 271 -24.72 4.80 35.79
CA ARG A 271 -25.05 3.65 34.95
C ARG A 271 -25.18 3.96 33.44
N THR A 272 -25.70 5.11 33.07
CA THR A 272 -25.94 5.42 31.63
C THR A 272 -24.94 6.41 31.04
N ALA A 273 -24.66 7.50 31.75
CA ALA A 273 -23.81 8.58 31.28
C ALA A 273 -22.33 8.15 31.04
N GLY A 274 -21.77 7.31 31.92
CA GLY A 274 -20.40 6.82 31.78
C GLY A 274 -20.21 5.93 30.56
N ARG A 275 -21.21 5.06 30.27
CA ARG A 275 -21.17 4.17 29.11
C ARG A 275 -21.20 4.96 27.79
N THR A 276 -22.09 5.94 27.67
CA THR A 276 -22.20 6.74 26.45
C THR A 276 -20.94 7.55 26.20
N SER A 277 -20.35 8.16 27.23
CA SER A 277 -19.10 8.91 27.12
C SER A 277 -17.93 8.00 26.71
N THR A 278 -17.81 6.80 27.28
CA THR A 278 -16.78 5.82 26.91
C THR A 278 -16.95 5.37 25.46
N ALA A 279 -18.18 5.01 25.04
CA ALA A 279 -18.45 4.55 23.70
C ALA A 279 -18.08 5.61 22.64
N TRP A 280 -18.45 6.88 22.85
CA TRP A 280 -18.12 7.94 21.92
C TRP A 280 -16.62 8.26 21.87
N LEU A 281 -15.97 8.39 23.03
CA LEU A 281 -14.56 8.74 23.05
C LEU A 281 -13.69 7.65 22.41
N VAL A 282 -13.90 6.39 22.79
CA VAL A 282 -13.17 5.26 22.22
C VAL A 282 -13.54 5.06 20.74
N GLY A 283 -14.85 5.12 20.41
CA GLY A 283 -15.29 4.97 19.02
C GLY A 283 -14.67 6.00 18.08
N LEU A 284 -14.65 7.27 18.43
CA LEU A 284 -14.02 8.31 17.60
C LEU A 284 -12.49 8.16 17.52
N THR A 285 -11.84 7.70 18.61
CA THR A 285 -10.40 7.42 18.60
C THR A 285 -10.06 6.24 17.66
N VAL A 286 -10.90 5.21 17.60
CA VAL A 286 -10.75 4.04 16.74
C VAL A 286 -11.10 4.37 15.29
N PHE A 287 -12.10 5.24 15.07
CA PHE A 287 -12.54 5.59 13.72
C PHE A 287 -11.42 6.20 12.87
N GLY A 288 -10.56 7.04 13.44
CA GLY A 288 -9.44 7.64 12.72
C GLY A 288 -8.57 6.59 12.01
N PRO A 289 -7.88 5.71 12.76
CA PRO A 289 -7.07 4.66 12.13
C PRO A 289 -7.84 3.73 11.19
N LEU A 290 -9.07 3.33 11.53
CA LEU A 290 -9.82 2.40 10.68
C LEU A 290 -10.34 3.02 9.37
N ALA A 291 -10.67 4.30 9.35
CA ALA A 291 -11.26 4.94 8.18
C ALA A 291 -10.23 5.61 7.27
N PHE A 292 -9.10 6.08 7.86
CA PHE A 292 -8.08 6.83 7.13
C PHE A 292 -6.82 6.02 6.83
N THR A 293 -6.78 4.73 7.18
CA THR A 293 -5.66 3.84 6.88
C THR A 293 -6.16 2.66 6.08
N ASP A 294 -5.63 2.51 4.89
CA ASP A 294 -5.86 1.33 4.08
C ASP A 294 -4.76 0.30 4.37
N PRO A 295 -5.10 -0.92 4.77
CA PRO A 295 -4.12 -1.96 5.04
C PRO A 295 -3.28 -2.35 3.81
N GLU A 296 -3.85 -2.31 2.61
CA GLU A 296 -3.13 -2.64 1.38
C GLU A 296 -2.12 -1.54 1.03
N GLU A 297 -2.50 -0.26 1.16
CA GLU A 297 -1.57 0.85 0.93
C GLU A 297 -0.39 0.84 1.91
N ILE A 298 -0.60 0.41 3.17
CA ILE A 298 0.52 0.28 4.12
C ILE A 298 1.51 -0.75 3.64
N SER A 299 1.04 -1.92 3.23
CA SER A 299 1.91 -3.00 2.76
C SER A 299 2.62 -2.64 1.46
N LEU A 300 1.89 -2.05 0.49
CA LEU A 300 2.44 -1.60 -0.79
C LEU A 300 3.55 -0.54 -0.64
N LEU A 301 3.36 0.40 0.28
CA LEU A 301 4.17 1.62 0.39
C LEU A 301 5.15 1.58 1.57
N LEU A 302 5.30 0.44 2.25
CA LEU A 302 6.12 0.33 3.46
C LEU A 302 7.59 0.67 3.20
N ALA A 303 8.12 0.30 2.04
CA ALA A 303 9.49 0.59 1.64
C ALA A 303 9.70 2.02 1.11
N SER A 304 8.62 2.77 0.87
CA SER A 304 8.67 4.12 0.33
C SER A 304 8.97 5.14 1.42
N THR A 305 9.87 6.08 1.12
CA THR A 305 10.18 7.19 2.02
C THR A 305 9.11 8.28 1.92
N ARG A 306 8.60 8.76 3.06
CA ARG A 306 7.61 9.85 3.16
C ARG A 306 6.27 9.58 2.43
N ASP A 307 5.86 8.34 2.35
CA ASP A 307 4.57 7.93 1.81
C ASP A 307 3.53 7.60 2.91
N VAL A 308 2.43 6.96 2.58
CA VAL A 308 1.29 6.68 3.49
C VAL A 308 1.74 6.17 4.87
N PRO A 309 2.63 5.17 5.01
CA PRO A 309 3.06 4.68 6.31
C PRO A 309 3.73 5.76 7.17
N PHE A 310 4.54 6.65 6.57
CA PHE A 310 5.15 7.78 7.26
C PHE A 310 4.10 8.77 7.77
N TRP A 311 3.13 9.14 6.94
CA TRP A 311 2.08 10.09 7.31
C TRP A 311 1.10 9.50 8.33
N VAL A 312 0.84 8.20 8.29
CA VAL A 312 0.10 7.48 9.34
C VAL A 312 0.86 7.55 10.67
N ALA A 313 2.18 7.38 10.66
CA ALA A 313 3.00 7.53 11.88
C ALA A 313 2.95 8.98 12.42
N VAL A 314 3.00 10.00 11.54
CA VAL A 314 2.85 11.41 11.91
C VAL A 314 1.48 11.68 12.53
N ALA A 315 0.40 11.21 11.90
CA ALA A 315 -0.95 11.35 12.44
C ALA A 315 -1.11 10.66 13.80
N THR A 316 -0.50 9.48 13.96
CA THR A 316 -0.47 8.74 15.24
C THR A 316 0.26 9.52 16.33
N GLY A 317 1.45 10.05 16.01
CA GLY A 317 2.23 10.87 16.93
C GLY A 317 1.50 12.16 17.34
N ALA A 318 0.87 12.84 16.38
CA ALA A 318 0.03 14.01 16.65
C ALA A 318 -1.18 13.64 17.53
N GLY A 319 -1.83 12.51 17.26
CA GLY A 319 -2.92 11.97 18.10
C GLY A 319 -2.47 11.69 19.52
N LEU A 320 -1.27 11.14 19.72
CA LEU A 320 -0.67 10.95 21.05
C LEU A 320 -0.47 12.27 21.78
N VAL A 321 0.08 13.29 21.12
CA VAL A 321 0.26 14.64 21.70
C VAL A 321 -1.10 15.22 22.11
N VAL A 322 -2.13 15.14 21.27
CA VAL A 322 -3.48 15.59 21.60
C VAL A 322 -4.02 14.82 22.81
N ALA A 323 -3.84 13.49 22.88
CA ALA A 323 -4.27 12.69 24.02
C ALA A 323 -3.59 13.11 25.31
N LEU A 324 -2.29 13.40 25.30
CA LEU A 324 -1.55 13.89 26.47
C LEU A 324 -2.01 15.27 26.89
N VAL A 325 -2.23 16.20 25.95
CA VAL A 325 -2.79 17.54 26.23
C VAL A 325 -4.18 17.44 26.87
N LEU A 326 -5.03 16.55 26.35
CA LEU A 326 -6.36 16.30 26.95
C LEU A 326 -6.25 15.69 28.35
N ALA A 327 -5.32 14.77 28.58
CA ALA A 327 -5.06 14.20 29.90
C ALA A 327 -4.63 15.27 30.91
N ILE A 328 -3.74 16.17 30.51
CA ILE A 328 -3.31 17.31 31.33
C ILE A 328 -4.48 18.27 31.60
N ALA A 329 -5.25 18.63 30.55
CA ALA A 329 -6.40 19.54 30.71
C ALA A 329 -7.45 18.96 31.67
N TYR A 330 -7.76 17.65 31.55
CA TYR A 330 -8.67 17.00 32.50
C TYR A 330 -8.06 16.90 33.91
N GLY A 331 -6.76 16.66 34.02
CA GLY A 331 -6.05 16.70 35.30
C GLY A 331 -6.15 18.08 36.00
N LEU A 332 -5.95 19.16 35.25
CA LEU A 332 -6.09 20.53 35.75
C LEU A 332 -7.53 20.87 36.14
N LEU A 333 -8.52 20.40 35.39
CA LEU A 333 -9.93 20.55 35.74
C LEU A 333 -10.27 19.86 37.08
N LEU A 334 -9.67 18.71 37.34
CA LEU A 334 -9.86 17.95 38.58
C LEU A 334 -9.12 18.59 39.79
N ALA A 335 -7.97 19.24 39.55
CA ALA A 335 -7.12 19.87 40.57
C ALA A 335 -7.70 21.20 41.09
N ARG A 336 -8.61 21.86 40.33
CA ARG A 336 -9.20 23.12 40.75
C ARG A 336 -10.09 22.89 41.96
N PRO A 337 -9.90 23.69 43.07
CA PRO A 337 -10.77 23.60 44.22
C PRO A 337 -12.18 23.98 43.82
N ALA A 338 -13.13 23.14 44.22
CA ALA A 338 -14.52 23.23 43.82
C ALA A 338 -15.20 24.42 44.51
N ALA A 339 -15.07 25.61 43.99
CA ALA A 339 -15.52 26.85 44.62
C ALA A 339 -16.99 27.20 44.38
N ARG A 340 -17.72 26.64 43.41
CA ARG A 340 -19.16 26.98 43.17
C ARG A 340 -19.89 25.90 42.38
N PRO A 341 -21.24 25.75 42.48
CA PRO A 341 -22.00 24.81 41.66
C PRO A 341 -21.82 25.12 40.16
N PRO A 342 -21.85 24.11 39.28
CA PRO A 342 -21.66 24.34 37.84
C PRO A 342 -22.78 25.28 37.34
N ARG A 343 -22.36 26.46 36.86
CA ARG A 343 -23.25 27.43 36.25
C ARG A 343 -23.82 26.89 34.93
N PRO A 344 -25.01 27.30 34.47
CA PRO A 344 -25.54 27.00 33.14
C PRO A 344 -24.56 27.37 32.01
N ALA A 345 -23.66 28.31 32.23
CA ALA A 345 -22.56 28.72 31.39
C ALA A 345 -21.61 27.53 30.97
N LEU A 346 -21.43 26.51 31.82
CA LEU A 346 -20.57 25.38 31.48
C LEU A 346 -21.18 24.50 30.38
N ALA A 347 -22.49 24.33 30.36
CA ALA A 347 -23.19 23.59 29.33
C ALA A 347 -23.13 24.31 27.97
N GLY A 348 -23.24 25.64 27.97
CA GLY A 348 -23.08 26.49 26.80
C GLY A 348 -21.65 26.44 26.25
N LEU A 349 -20.67 26.55 27.13
CA LEU A 349 -19.26 26.50 26.76
C LEU A 349 -18.88 25.15 26.13
N THR A 350 -19.31 24.03 26.70
CA THR A 350 -19.02 22.69 26.11
C THR A 350 -19.70 22.48 24.76
N THR A 351 -20.88 23.07 24.55
CA THR A 351 -21.54 23.06 23.25
C THR A 351 -20.78 23.90 22.24
N LEU A 352 -20.35 25.11 22.64
CA LEU A 352 -19.54 25.98 21.77
C LEU A 352 -18.23 25.30 21.37
N VAL A 353 -17.49 24.70 22.31
CA VAL A 353 -16.27 23.97 22.06
C VAL A 353 -16.50 22.80 21.06
N LEU A 354 -17.59 22.06 21.23
CA LEU A 354 -17.96 20.99 20.33
C LEU A 354 -18.26 21.51 18.92
N LEU A 355 -19.00 22.59 18.78
CA LEU A 355 -19.30 23.22 17.51
C LEU A 355 -18.04 23.76 16.83
N VAL A 356 -17.15 24.42 17.59
CA VAL A 356 -15.87 24.90 17.09
C VAL A 356 -15.01 23.75 16.57
N LEU A 357 -14.95 22.63 17.30
CA LEU A 357 -14.20 21.46 16.87
C LEU A 357 -14.83 20.80 15.63
N LEU A 358 -16.16 20.73 15.54
CA LEU A 358 -16.83 20.23 14.34
C LEU A 358 -16.52 21.08 13.12
N VAL A 359 -16.58 22.41 13.27
CA VAL A 359 -16.22 23.34 12.19
C VAL A 359 -14.73 23.23 11.86
N ALA A 360 -13.86 23.10 12.86
CA ALA A 360 -12.41 22.96 12.65
C ALA A 360 -12.08 21.66 11.94
N VAL A 361 -12.69 20.52 12.32
CA VAL A 361 -12.52 19.23 11.63
C VAL A 361 -12.94 19.35 10.16
N GLY A 362 -14.10 19.97 9.90
CA GLY A 362 -14.57 20.20 8.53
C GLY A 362 -13.64 21.13 7.73
N ALA A 363 -13.21 22.25 8.34
CA ALA A 363 -12.31 23.20 7.69
C ALA A 363 -10.91 22.61 7.42
N ILE A 364 -10.37 21.82 8.35
CA ILE A 364 -9.11 21.12 8.16
C ILE A 364 -9.25 20.07 7.05
N GLY A 365 -10.33 19.28 7.04
CA GLY A 365 -10.57 18.29 6.00
C GLY A 365 -10.63 18.90 4.61
N VAL A 366 -11.36 20.02 4.44
CA VAL A 366 -11.53 20.67 3.13
C VAL A 366 -10.34 21.54 2.74
N GLY A 367 -9.72 22.23 3.69
CA GLY A 367 -8.72 23.26 3.40
C GLY A 367 -7.26 22.82 3.52
N ALA A 368 -6.95 21.88 4.41
CA ALA A 368 -5.58 21.42 4.67
C ALA A 368 -5.42 19.91 4.48
N GLY A 369 -6.51 19.15 4.51
CA GLY A 369 -6.52 17.72 4.18
C GLY A 369 -6.69 17.49 2.68
N GLN A 370 -6.79 16.23 2.31
CA GLN A 370 -7.09 15.78 0.96
C GLN A 370 -8.46 15.10 0.96
N PRO A 371 -9.57 15.87 0.96
CA PRO A 371 -10.90 15.28 1.10
C PRO A 371 -11.24 14.44 -0.12
N GLY A 372 -11.88 13.31 0.09
CA GLY A 372 -12.36 12.45 -0.99
C GLY A 372 -12.59 11.04 -0.51
N LEU A 373 -13.32 10.29 -1.33
CA LEU A 373 -13.47 8.85 -1.20
C LEU A 373 -12.61 8.21 -2.28
N HIS A 374 -11.67 7.38 -1.87
CA HIS A 374 -10.80 6.59 -2.74
C HIS A 374 -11.17 5.12 -2.55
N GLY A 375 -12.22 4.71 -3.25
CA GLY A 375 -12.69 3.32 -3.26
C GLY A 375 -11.94 2.49 -4.28
N GLU A 376 -12.21 1.18 -4.24
CA GLU A 376 -11.73 0.24 -5.24
C GLU A 376 -12.18 0.65 -6.65
N ARG A 377 -11.30 0.41 -7.61
CA ARG A 377 -11.65 0.30 -9.01
C ARG A 377 -11.52 -1.14 -9.43
N LEU A 378 -12.42 -1.56 -10.28
CA LEU A 378 -12.47 -2.92 -10.79
C LEU A 378 -11.94 -2.94 -12.21
N PHE A 379 -10.99 -3.82 -12.49
CA PHE A 379 -10.52 -4.08 -13.84
C PHE A 379 -11.12 -5.40 -14.33
N VAL A 380 -12.08 -5.29 -15.25
CA VAL A 380 -12.95 -6.38 -15.72
C VAL A 380 -12.40 -6.93 -17.03
N LEU A 381 -11.74 -8.08 -16.97
CA LEU A 381 -11.25 -8.79 -18.15
C LEU A 381 -12.38 -9.60 -18.81
N LEU A 382 -12.61 -9.38 -20.09
CA LEU A 382 -13.58 -10.15 -20.85
C LEU A 382 -12.95 -11.48 -21.30
N ARG A 383 -13.79 -12.49 -21.46
CA ARG A 383 -13.37 -13.84 -21.83
C ARG A 383 -12.86 -13.91 -23.26
N GLU A 384 -13.54 -13.24 -24.17
CA GLU A 384 -13.17 -13.19 -25.58
C GLU A 384 -12.09 -12.15 -25.79
N GLN A 385 -10.89 -12.55 -26.18
CA GLN A 385 -9.80 -11.69 -26.63
C GLN A 385 -9.71 -11.76 -28.16
N ALA A 386 -9.06 -10.76 -28.78
CA ALA A 386 -8.91 -10.74 -30.23
C ALA A 386 -7.96 -11.87 -30.69
N ASP A 387 -8.34 -12.57 -31.72
CA ASP A 387 -7.46 -13.53 -32.39
C ASP A 387 -6.56 -12.78 -33.40
N LEU A 388 -5.26 -12.88 -33.21
CA LEU A 388 -4.24 -12.19 -34.01
C LEU A 388 -3.36 -13.17 -34.81
N ALA A 389 -3.65 -14.48 -34.77
CA ALA A 389 -2.76 -15.52 -35.30
C ALA A 389 -2.62 -15.52 -36.82
N ASP A 390 -3.63 -15.06 -37.57
CA ASP A 390 -3.68 -15.04 -39.03
C ASP A 390 -3.19 -13.73 -39.65
N LEU A 391 -2.62 -12.82 -38.89
CA LEU A 391 -2.13 -11.56 -39.40
C LEU A 391 -0.80 -11.74 -40.16
N PRO A 392 -0.64 -11.09 -41.35
CA PRO A 392 0.57 -11.24 -42.14
C PRO A 392 1.79 -10.65 -41.41
N ALA A 393 2.88 -11.41 -41.39
CA ALA A 393 4.15 -10.93 -40.90
C ALA A 393 4.74 -9.93 -41.93
N GLY A 394 4.83 -8.66 -41.52
CA GLY A 394 5.51 -7.61 -42.28
C GLY A 394 6.77 -7.14 -41.54
N THR A 395 7.91 -7.09 -42.26
CA THR A 395 9.19 -6.59 -41.75
C THR A 395 9.59 -5.28 -42.45
N GLY A 396 10.59 -4.62 -41.94
CA GLY A 396 10.92 -3.26 -42.32
C GLY A 396 9.88 -2.26 -41.79
N LYS A 397 10.19 -0.99 -41.76
CA LYS A 397 9.31 0.03 -41.16
C LYS A 397 7.88 0.02 -41.75
N ALA A 398 7.76 0.01 -43.09
CA ALA A 398 6.47 0.03 -43.77
C ALA A 398 5.64 -1.24 -43.53
N GLY A 399 6.27 -2.42 -43.53
CA GLY A 399 5.62 -3.69 -43.27
C GLY A 399 5.13 -3.79 -41.82
N ARG A 400 5.94 -3.36 -40.88
CA ARG A 400 5.61 -3.29 -39.46
C ARG A 400 4.45 -2.30 -39.20
N ASP A 401 4.47 -1.09 -39.80
CA ASP A 401 3.44 -0.09 -39.62
C ASP A 401 2.08 -0.58 -40.15
N ALA A 402 2.08 -1.25 -41.32
CA ALA A 402 0.86 -1.85 -41.89
C ALA A 402 0.31 -3.00 -40.99
N ARG A 403 1.21 -3.79 -40.40
CA ARG A 403 0.87 -4.86 -39.44
C ARG A 403 0.26 -4.26 -38.16
N ALA A 404 0.85 -3.23 -37.58
CA ALA A 404 0.34 -2.53 -36.41
C ALA A 404 -1.06 -1.95 -36.63
N GLU A 405 -1.33 -1.39 -37.81
CA GLU A 405 -2.66 -0.91 -38.20
C GLU A 405 -3.70 -2.04 -38.23
N GLN A 406 -3.35 -3.20 -38.76
CA GLN A 406 -4.27 -4.34 -38.80
C GLN A 406 -4.55 -4.90 -37.39
N VAL A 407 -3.51 -4.99 -36.55
CA VAL A 407 -3.66 -5.40 -35.13
C VAL A 407 -4.61 -4.42 -34.41
N TYR A 408 -4.35 -3.12 -34.50
CA TYR A 408 -5.19 -2.10 -33.87
C TYR A 408 -6.65 -2.22 -34.29
N ARG A 409 -6.95 -2.27 -35.60
CA ARG A 409 -8.32 -2.39 -36.10
C ARG A 409 -9.03 -3.65 -35.59
N ARG A 410 -8.33 -4.80 -35.55
CA ARG A 410 -8.89 -6.04 -35.05
C ARG A 410 -9.20 -6.00 -33.55
N LEU A 411 -8.28 -5.44 -32.76
CA LEU A 411 -8.47 -5.24 -31.33
C LEU A 411 -9.68 -4.33 -31.03
N VAL A 412 -9.76 -3.19 -31.70
CA VAL A 412 -10.87 -2.24 -31.55
C VAL A 412 -12.20 -2.88 -31.94
N ALA A 413 -12.27 -3.55 -33.11
CA ALA A 413 -13.49 -4.21 -33.56
C ALA A 413 -13.97 -5.30 -32.60
N THR A 414 -13.03 -6.08 -32.02
CA THR A 414 -13.35 -7.10 -31.01
C THR A 414 -13.90 -6.47 -29.75
N ALA A 415 -13.24 -5.44 -29.24
CA ALA A 415 -13.66 -4.74 -28.03
C ALA A 415 -15.03 -4.06 -28.20
N GLU A 416 -15.26 -3.35 -29.30
CA GLU A 416 -16.54 -2.72 -29.58
C GLU A 416 -17.69 -3.71 -29.62
N ARG A 417 -17.49 -4.84 -30.28
CA ARG A 417 -18.50 -5.88 -30.42
C ARG A 417 -18.80 -6.54 -29.06
N THR A 418 -17.80 -6.99 -28.35
CA THR A 418 -17.96 -7.85 -27.17
C THR A 418 -18.28 -7.07 -25.90
N GLN A 419 -17.87 -5.80 -25.80
CA GLN A 419 -18.16 -4.93 -24.66
C GLN A 419 -19.53 -4.25 -24.75
N ALA A 420 -20.18 -4.25 -25.92
CA ALA A 420 -21.36 -3.42 -26.20
C ALA A 420 -22.50 -3.62 -25.19
N GLU A 421 -22.77 -4.86 -24.79
CA GLU A 421 -23.85 -5.19 -23.85
C GLU A 421 -23.48 -4.77 -22.44
N LEU A 422 -22.30 -5.15 -21.96
CA LEU A 422 -21.84 -4.79 -20.62
C LEU A 422 -21.75 -3.27 -20.44
N ARG A 423 -21.20 -2.54 -21.40
CA ARG A 423 -21.16 -1.06 -21.39
C ARG A 423 -22.54 -0.42 -21.35
N ARG A 424 -23.56 -1.01 -22.00
CA ARG A 424 -24.95 -0.55 -21.90
C ARG A 424 -25.51 -0.74 -20.49
N ASP A 425 -25.23 -1.88 -19.86
CA ASP A 425 -25.71 -2.17 -18.52
C ASP A 425 -25.02 -1.26 -17.48
N LEU A 426 -23.70 -1.04 -17.60
CA LEU A 426 -22.96 -0.11 -16.74
C LEU A 426 -23.54 1.31 -16.84
N ARG A 427 -23.85 1.80 -18.07
CA ARG A 427 -24.50 3.11 -18.26
C ARG A 427 -25.90 3.17 -17.64
N ARG A 428 -26.70 2.10 -17.76
CA ARG A 428 -28.04 2.02 -17.11
C ARG A 428 -27.94 2.10 -15.59
N LEU A 429 -26.91 1.49 -15.03
CA LEU A 429 -26.63 1.51 -13.60
C LEU A 429 -25.91 2.80 -13.15
N ARG A 430 -25.58 3.69 -14.08
CA ARG A 430 -24.83 4.93 -13.83
C ARG A 430 -23.46 4.68 -13.16
N LEU A 431 -22.79 3.60 -13.58
CA LEU A 431 -21.46 3.26 -13.16
C LEU A 431 -20.45 3.85 -14.16
N ASP A 432 -19.55 4.66 -13.65
CA ASP A 432 -18.47 5.21 -14.46
C ASP A 432 -17.54 4.08 -14.88
N HIS A 433 -17.19 4.07 -16.17
CA HIS A 433 -16.39 3.02 -16.74
C HIS A 433 -15.55 3.49 -17.91
N ARG A 434 -14.38 2.88 -18.08
CA ARG A 434 -13.43 3.12 -19.16
C ARG A 434 -13.12 1.85 -19.92
N PRO A 435 -13.38 1.79 -21.24
CA PRO A 435 -13.08 0.61 -22.06
C PRO A 435 -11.61 0.56 -22.48
N TYR A 436 -11.09 -0.66 -22.65
CA TYR A 436 -9.78 -0.95 -23.20
C TYR A 436 -9.93 -1.94 -24.37
N TYR A 437 -9.14 -1.73 -25.45
CA TYR A 437 -9.12 -2.63 -26.58
C TYR A 437 -7.88 -3.52 -26.61
N LEU A 438 -6.71 -3.04 -26.13
CA LEU A 438 -5.45 -3.79 -26.17
C LEU A 438 -5.53 -5.12 -25.43
N VAL A 439 -6.08 -5.08 -24.24
CA VAL A 439 -6.69 -6.21 -23.54
C VAL A 439 -8.17 -5.93 -23.57
N ASN A 440 -8.98 -6.86 -24.04
CA ASN A 440 -10.43 -6.67 -24.06
C ASN A 440 -10.96 -6.62 -22.61
N ALA A 441 -11.02 -5.42 -22.08
CA ALA A 441 -11.33 -5.16 -20.66
C ALA A 441 -12.08 -3.84 -20.46
N ILE A 442 -12.64 -3.68 -19.27
CA ILE A 442 -13.32 -2.45 -18.85
C ILE A 442 -12.91 -2.14 -17.40
N GLU A 443 -12.38 -0.94 -17.16
CA GLU A 443 -12.24 -0.42 -15.79
C GLU A 443 -13.58 0.13 -15.33
N VAL A 444 -14.02 -0.21 -14.11
CA VAL A 444 -15.30 0.23 -13.54
C VAL A 444 -15.06 0.83 -12.16
N ASP A 445 -15.55 2.03 -11.93
CA ASP A 445 -15.50 2.69 -10.61
C ASP A 445 -16.65 2.15 -9.74
N ALA A 446 -16.36 1.10 -8.98
CA ALA A 446 -17.38 0.41 -8.18
C ALA A 446 -16.74 -0.51 -7.12
N GLY A 447 -17.50 -0.77 -6.07
CA GLY A 447 -17.09 -1.61 -4.95
C GLY A 447 -17.57 -3.08 -5.01
N PRO A 448 -17.50 -3.80 -3.87
CA PRO A 448 -17.66 -5.26 -3.78
C PRO A 448 -18.98 -5.83 -4.33
N ALA A 449 -20.08 -5.11 -4.18
CA ALA A 449 -21.38 -5.57 -4.70
C ALA A 449 -21.40 -5.65 -6.23
N VAL A 450 -20.79 -4.66 -6.90
CA VAL A 450 -20.66 -4.64 -8.35
C VAL A 450 -19.61 -5.67 -8.80
N ARG A 451 -18.52 -5.85 -8.04
CA ARG A 451 -17.53 -6.92 -8.26
C ARG A 451 -18.21 -8.30 -8.30
N ALA A 452 -19.06 -8.60 -7.30
CA ALA A 452 -19.79 -9.86 -7.25
C ALA A 452 -20.74 -10.03 -8.44
N TRP A 453 -21.45 -8.97 -8.84
CA TRP A 453 -22.31 -8.98 -10.01
C TRP A 453 -21.53 -9.20 -11.31
N LEU A 454 -20.41 -8.49 -11.51
CA LEU A 454 -19.56 -8.63 -12.69
C LEU A 454 -18.94 -10.02 -12.78
N SER A 455 -18.48 -10.59 -11.66
CA SER A 455 -17.90 -11.95 -11.62
C SER A 455 -18.90 -13.04 -11.98
N GLY A 456 -20.21 -12.79 -11.87
CA GLY A 456 -21.27 -13.71 -12.30
C GLY A 456 -21.65 -13.60 -13.79
N ARG A 457 -21.07 -12.64 -14.53
CA ARG A 457 -21.42 -12.44 -15.94
C ARG A 457 -20.70 -13.45 -16.86
N PRO A 458 -21.40 -14.05 -17.84
CA PRO A 458 -20.81 -15.07 -18.71
C PRO A 458 -19.68 -14.54 -19.61
N GLU A 459 -19.76 -13.27 -20.03
CA GLU A 459 -18.76 -12.61 -20.85
C GLU A 459 -17.49 -12.20 -20.08
N VAL A 460 -17.55 -12.17 -18.75
CA VAL A 460 -16.44 -11.81 -17.88
C VAL A 460 -15.58 -13.03 -17.56
N ALA A 461 -14.28 -12.92 -17.78
CA ALA A 461 -13.31 -13.94 -17.39
C ALA A 461 -12.89 -13.77 -15.94
N ARG A 462 -12.52 -12.54 -15.57
CA ARG A 462 -11.97 -12.18 -14.25
C ARG A 462 -12.29 -10.73 -13.92
N VAL A 463 -12.35 -10.44 -12.63
CA VAL A 463 -12.43 -9.08 -12.10
C VAL A 463 -11.24 -8.87 -11.17
N LEU A 464 -10.32 -8.02 -11.57
CA LEU A 464 -9.13 -7.64 -10.79
C LEU A 464 -9.42 -6.32 -10.07
N ILE A 465 -8.65 -6.04 -9.03
CA ILE A 465 -8.69 -4.76 -8.34
C ILE A 465 -7.62 -3.84 -8.95
N SER A 466 -8.04 -2.64 -9.33
CA SER A 466 -7.17 -1.59 -9.85
C SER A 466 -7.14 -0.47 -8.82
N GLN A 467 -6.19 -0.51 -7.89
CA GLN A 467 -6.13 0.46 -6.80
C GLN A 467 -5.70 1.84 -7.29
N ARG A 468 -6.33 2.88 -6.69
CA ARG A 468 -5.88 4.26 -6.81
C ARG A 468 -5.08 4.65 -5.57
N LEU A 469 -3.90 5.20 -5.79
CA LEU A 469 -3.12 5.79 -4.71
C LEU A 469 -3.81 7.06 -4.18
N ARG A 470 -3.92 7.16 -2.86
CA ARG A 470 -4.46 8.36 -2.21
C ARG A 470 -3.50 9.53 -2.32
N PRO A 471 -4.00 10.78 -2.45
CA PRO A 471 -3.15 11.94 -2.37
C PRO A 471 -2.50 12.06 -0.98
N LEU A 472 -1.26 12.54 -0.94
CA LEU A 472 -0.50 12.73 0.29
C LEU A 472 -0.69 14.16 0.83
N PRO A 473 -0.61 14.39 2.16
CA PRO A 473 -0.63 15.74 2.75
C PRO A 473 0.47 16.64 2.22
N ALA A 474 1.65 16.08 1.99
CA ALA A 474 2.75 16.71 1.27
C ALA A 474 3.43 15.65 0.41
N PRO A 475 3.34 15.77 -0.92
CA PRO A 475 4.05 14.88 -1.82
C PRO A 475 5.56 14.96 -1.58
N ALA A 476 6.27 13.87 -1.83
CA ALA A 476 7.73 13.88 -1.80
C ALA A 476 8.27 14.93 -2.79
N ALA A 477 9.38 15.55 -2.44
CA ALA A 477 10.08 16.40 -3.40
C ALA A 477 10.45 15.55 -4.62
N PRO A 478 10.37 16.10 -5.85
CA PRO A 478 10.85 15.40 -7.03
C PRO A 478 12.29 14.96 -6.83
N ALA A 479 12.63 13.77 -7.29
CA ALA A 479 14.01 13.33 -7.32
C ALA A 479 14.80 14.23 -8.29
N VAL A 480 16.02 14.58 -7.89
CA VAL A 480 16.93 15.38 -8.72
C VAL A 480 18.30 14.73 -8.74
N GLY A 481 19.02 14.85 -9.87
CA GLY A 481 20.38 14.37 -9.97
C GLY A 481 21.35 15.39 -9.37
N ASP A 482 22.33 14.88 -8.62
CA ASP A 482 23.40 15.69 -7.98
C ASP A 482 24.79 15.44 -8.58
N ALA A 483 24.95 14.37 -9.36
CA ALA A 483 26.18 14.08 -10.07
C ALA A 483 26.31 14.93 -11.35
N PRO A 484 27.54 15.33 -11.73
CA PRO A 484 27.80 16.02 -12.99
C PRO A 484 27.67 15.08 -14.19
N ALA A 485 27.63 15.69 -15.39
CA ALA A 485 27.75 14.95 -16.63
C ALA A 485 29.10 14.19 -16.69
N PRO A 486 29.13 12.94 -17.19
CA PRO A 486 30.37 12.22 -17.34
C PRO A 486 31.23 12.83 -18.45
N ASP A 487 32.56 12.78 -18.28
CA ASP A 487 33.53 13.27 -19.26
C ASP A 487 33.64 12.41 -20.53
N GLY A 488 33.00 11.23 -20.52
CA GLY A 488 32.98 10.25 -21.63
C GLY A 488 32.04 9.11 -21.36
N PRO A 489 31.99 8.11 -22.26
CA PRO A 489 31.10 6.94 -22.07
C PRO A 489 31.38 6.23 -20.76
N PRO A 490 30.36 6.07 -19.90
CA PRO A 490 30.51 5.36 -18.63
C PRO A 490 30.76 3.88 -18.84
N TRP A 491 31.20 3.20 -17.79
CA TRP A 491 31.66 1.80 -17.81
C TRP A 491 30.65 0.81 -18.42
N ASN A 492 29.38 1.03 -18.23
CA ASN A 492 28.30 0.19 -18.74
C ASN A 492 28.21 0.26 -20.29
N ILE A 493 28.41 1.43 -20.86
CA ILE A 493 28.42 1.66 -22.30
C ILE A 493 29.61 0.96 -22.94
N THR A 494 30.82 1.11 -22.36
CA THR A 494 32.02 0.48 -22.86
C THR A 494 32.03 -1.04 -22.66
N MET A 495 31.43 -1.54 -21.57
CA MET A 495 31.33 -2.97 -21.28
C MET A 495 30.57 -3.74 -22.37
N ILE A 496 29.51 -3.17 -22.90
CA ILE A 496 28.69 -3.77 -23.95
C ILE A 496 29.16 -3.35 -25.37
N GLY A 497 30.21 -2.52 -25.48
CA GLY A 497 30.81 -2.10 -26.74
C GLY A 497 29.96 -1.13 -27.58
N ALA A 498 29.01 -0.38 -26.96
CA ALA A 498 28.17 0.57 -27.67
C ALA A 498 28.99 1.78 -28.21
N ASP A 499 30.00 2.24 -27.47
CA ASP A 499 30.95 3.28 -27.89
C ASP A 499 31.72 2.90 -29.17
N ARG A 500 32.02 1.62 -29.36
CA ARG A 500 32.66 1.09 -30.59
C ARG A 500 31.67 1.06 -31.76
N VAL A 501 30.40 0.80 -31.53
CA VAL A 501 29.36 0.88 -32.57
C VAL A 501 29.30 2.30 -33.14
N TRP A 502 29.37 3.34 -32.29
CA TRP A 502 29.34 4.72 -32.75
C TRP A 502 30.62 5.08 -33.50
N SER A 503 31.78 4.77 -32.92
CA SER A 503 33.07 5.20 -33.43
C SER A 503 33.57 4.41 -34.62
N GLU A 504 33.35 3.08 -34.65
CA GLU A 504 33.87 2.21 -35.71
C GLU A 504 32.83 1.91 -36.82
N LEU A 505 31.51 1.83 -36.45
CA LEU A 505 30.47 1.47 -37.42
C LEU A 505 29.59 2.67 -37.83
N GLY A 506 29.71 3.81 -37.17
CA GLY A 506 28.95 5.03 -37.45
C GLY A 506 27.46 4.93 -37.18
N VAL A 507 27.02 3.97 -36.36
CA VAL A 507 25.61 3.72 -36.05
C VAL A 507 25.27 4.28 -34.67
N THR A 508 24.20 5.05 -34.58
CA THR A 508 23.78 5.72 -33.33
C THR A 508 22.35 5.46 -32.94
N GLY A 509 21.61 4.64 -33.71
CA GLY A 509 20.18 4.39 -33.48
C GLY A 509 19.22 5.30 -34.25
N ALA A 510 19.75 6.11 -35.17
CA ALA A 510 18.92 7.05 -35.95
C ALA A 510 17.83 6.30 -36.75
N GLY A 511 16.63 6.89 -36.81
CA GLY A 511 15.48 6.33 -37.53
C GLY A 511 14.62 5.37 -36.69
N VAL A 512 15.03 5.04 -35.46
CA VAL A 512 14.29 4.18 -34.53
C VAL A 512 13.73 5.01 -33.37
N THR A 513 12.56 4.65 -32.90
CA THR A 513 11.90 5.26 -31.73
C THR A 513 11.77 4.23 -30.60
N VAL A 514 12.24 4.59 -29.41
CA VAL A 514 12.09 3.80 -28.18
C VAL A 514 10.93 4.37 -27.36
N GLY A 515 9.96 3.54 -27.03
CA GLY A 515 8.88 3.86 -26.10
C GLY A 515 9.30 3.57 -24.67
N SER A 516 9.04 4.49 -23.77
CA SER A 516 9.22 4.32 -22.33
C SER A 516 7.86 4.37 -21.64
N SER A 517 7.50 3.28 -20.96
CA SER A 517 6.35 3.21 -20.07
C SER A 517 6.90 3.08 -18.64
N ASP A 518 6.92 4.19 -17.88
CA ASP A 518 7.64 4.29 -16.61
C ASP A 518 7.05 5.43 -15.73
N SER A 519 7.81 5.96 -14.78
CA SER A 519 7.41 7.09 -13.90
C SER A 519 7.32 8.46 -14.59
N GLY A 520 7.67 8.51 -15.85
CA GLY A 520 7.77 9.75 -16.64
C GLY A 520 9.19 9.98 -17.15
N VAL A 521 9.41 11.14 -17.79
CA VAL A 521 10.72 11.57 -18.30
C VAL A 521 10.84 13.09 -18.13
N ASP A 522 11.97 13.59 -17.60
CA ASP A 522 12.28 15.03 -17.68
C ASP A 522 12.67 15.41 -19.12
N GLY A 523 11.70 15.79 -19.90
CA GLY A 523 11.87 16.16 -21.31
C GLY A 523 12.72 17.40 -21.53
N ARG A 524 13.13 18.12 -20.50
CA ARG A 524 14.04 19.28 -20.58
C ARG A 524 15.47 18.92 -20.23
N HIS A 525 15.73 17.68 -19.84
CA HIS A 525 17.10 17.23 -19.54
C HIS A 525 18.00 17.40 -20.77
N PRO A 526 19.23 18.00 -20.64
CA PRO A 526 20.10 18.28 -21.80
C PRO A 526 20.40 17.07 -22.67
N THR A 527 20.49 15.87 -22.10
CA THR A 527 20.77 14.65 -22.85
C THR A 527 19.55 14.04 -23.55
N LEU A 528 18.33 14.50 -23.26
CA LEU A 528 17.07 13.88 -23.70
C LEU A 528 16.22 14.81 -24.59
N VAL A 529 16.37 16.12 -24.43
CA VAL A 529 15.49 17.10 -25.06
C VAL A 529 15.50 17.02 -26.59
N GLU A 530 16.67 16.78 -27.20
CA GLU A 530 16.79 16.71 -28.65
C GLU A 530 16.29 15.40 -29.25
N ASN A 531 16.19 14.34 -28.43
CA ASN A 531 15.73 13.02 -28.86
C ASN A 531 14.24 12.82 -28.65
N PHE A 532 13.57 13.76 -27.99
CA PHE A 532 12.11 13.69 -27.85
C PHE A 532 11.49 13.83 -29.24
N ARG A 533 10.70 12.84 -29.65
CA ARG A 533 10.08 12.83 -30.98
C ARG A 533 9.17 14.04 -31.23
N GLY A 534 8.55 14.60 -30.16
CA GLY A 534 7.65 15.74 -30.29
C GLY A 534 6.30 15.40 -30.91
N GLY A 535 5.54 16.45 -31.25
CA GLY A 535 4.17 16.29 -31.75
C GLY A 535 3.15 16.11 -30.62
N ASP A 536 1.91 15.81 -31.01
CA ASP A 536 0.76 15.65 -30.10
C ASP A 536 0.51 14.19 -29.67
N ASP A 537 1.35 13.26 -30.13
CA ASP A 537 1.21 11.81 -29.95
C ASP A 537 2.48 11.14 -29.40
N SER A 538 3.27 11.89 -28.62
CA SER A 538 4.56 11.40 -28.09
C SER A 538 4.64 11.40 -26.56
N TRP A 539 3.60 11.89 -25.90
CA TRP A 539 3.52 11.95 -24.44
C TRP A 539 2.09 11.69 -23.95
N PHE A 540 1.99 10.78 -22.98
CA PHE A 540 0.73 10.52 -22.28
C PHE A 540 0.94 10.33 -20.78
N ASP A 541 0.16 11.01 -19.95
CA ASP A 541 0.23 10.92 -18.50
C ASP A 541 -1.19 10.70 -17.92
N PRO A 542 -1.62 9.45 -17.78
CA PRO A 542 -2.91 9.10 -17.22
C PRO A 542 -3.02 9.34 -15.71
N TRP A 543 -1.88 9.48 -15.00
CA TRP A 543 -1.86 9.69 -13.55
C TRP A 543 -2.05 11.15 -13.17
N ASN A 544 -1.25 12.04 -13.74
CA ASN A 544 -1.16 13.44 -13.35
C ASN A 544 -1.71 14.40 -14.40
N GLY A 545 -2.02 13.89 -15.60
CA GLY A 545 -2.57 14.69 -16.70
C GLY A 545 -1.60 15.75 -17.24
N THR A 546 -0.27 15.55 -17.10
CA THR A 546 0.72 16.48 -17.64
C THR A 546 0.71 16.43 -19.15
N ARG A 547 0.83 17.61 -19.79
CA ARG A 547 0.83 17.74 -21.26
C ARG A 547 2.22 17.74 -21.86
N THR A 548 3.25 17.83 -21.04
CA THR A 548 4.65 17.83 -21.43
C THR A 548 5.40 16.79 -20.60
N PRO A 549 6.44 16.19 -21.16
CA PRO A 549 7.25 15.21 -20.45
C PRO A 549 7.73 15.72 -19.11
N THR A 550 7.38 15.01 -18.08
CA THR A 550 7.65 15.35 -16.67
C THR A 550 7.89 14.05 -15.90
N ASP A 551 8.86 14.06 -14.98
CA ASP A 551 9.14 12.94 -14.10
C ASP A 551 9.28 13.44 -12.65
N ARG A 552 8.59 12.82 -11.73
CA ARG A 552 8.63 13.16 -10.30
C ARG A 552 9.50 12.17 -9.52
N SER A 553 9.64 10.95 -10.03
CA SER A 553 10.39 9.86 -9.41
C SER A 553 11.87 9.86 -9.83
N GLY A 554 12.14 10.21 -11.10
CA GLY A 554 13.46 10.13 -11.71
C GLY A 554 13.79 8.76 -12.33
N HIS A 555 13.02 7.72 -11.99
CA HIS A 555 13.28 6.36 -12.49
C HIS A 555 13.18 6.30 -14.02
N GLY A 556 12.10 6.81 -14.62
CA GLY A 556 11.92 6.80 -16.07
C GLY A 556 12.89 7.73 -16.82
N THR A 557 13.28 8.88 -16.22
CA THR A 557 14.35 9.72 -16.78
C THR A 557 15.67 8.96 -16.86
N HIS A 558 15.99 8.18 -15.81
CA HIS A 558 17.20 7.38 -15.74
C HIS A 558 17.18 6.24 -16.79
N THR A 559 16.07 5.54 -16.93
CA THR A 559 15.93 4.44 -17.89
C THR A 559 16.00 4.93 -19.34
N VAL A 560 15.30 6.01 -19.68
CA VAL A 560 15.37 6.62 -21.03
C VAL A 560 16.77 7.18 -21.29
N GLY A 561 17.41 7.78 -20.29
CA GLY A 561 18.80 8.23 -20.37
C GLY A 561 19.75 7.10 -20.73
N SER A 562 19.59 5.93 -20.09
CA SER A 562 20.41 4.73 -20.36
C SER A 562 20.14 4.14 -21.75
N ALA A 563 18.93 4.27 -22.30
CA ALA A 563 18.62 3.77 -23.64
C ALA A 563 19.13 4.70 -24.74
N VAL A 564 18.75 5.99 -24.67
CA VAL A 564 18.89 6.92 -25.81
C VAL A 564 19.57 8.25 -25.46
N GLY A 565 20.05 8.42 -24.22
CA GLY A 565 20.66 9.67 -23.78
C GLY A 565 21.87 10.09 -24.61
N ARG A 566 21.92 11.34 -25.04
CA ARG A 566 23.06 11.94 -25.74
C ARG A 566 24.24 12.20 -24.80
N GLY A 567 25.37 12.57 -25.37
CA GLY A 567 26.58 12.85 -24.59
C GLY A 567 27.29 11.60 -24.10
N GLY A 568 27.06 10.45 -24.75
CA GLY A 568 27.71 9.17 -24.45
C GLY A 568 27.09 8.40 -23.29
N ILE A 569 25.98 8.86 -22.72
CA ILE A 569 25.36 8.22 -21.56
C ILE A 569 24.37 7.11 -21.94
N GLY A 570 23.68 7.22 -23.07
CA GLY A 570 22.75 6.22 -23.61
C GLY A 570 23.39 5.35 -24.68
N VAL A 571 22.88 4.15 -24.83
CA VAL A 571 23.37 3.16 -25.81
C VAL A 571 23.11 3.60 -27.26
N ALA A 572 21.95 4.16 -27.54
CA ALA A 572 21.53 4.60 -28.88
C ALA A 572 21.26 6.11 -28.95
N PRO A 573 22.30 6.97 -28.86
CA PRO A 573 22.14 8.42 -28.71
C PRO A 573 21.51 9.15 -29.90
N GLY A 574 21.32 8.49 -31.04
CA GLY A 574 20.61 9.01 -32.21
C GLY A 574 19.18 8.53 -32.35
N ALA A 575 18.72 7.62 -31.49
CA ALA A 575 17.33 7.17 -31.49
C ALA A 575 16.39 8.20 -30.85
N ASN A 576 15.13 8.24 -31.29
CA ASN A 576 14.12 9.07 -30.68
C ASN A 576 13.46 8.35 -29.50
N TRP A 577 12.81 9.11 -28.61
CA TRP A 577 11.96 8.54 -27.57
C TRP A 577 10.56 9.13 -27.53
N VAL A 578 9.62 8.31 -27.03
CA VAL A 578 8.25 8.70 -26.65
C VAL A 578 7.99 8.16 -25.25
N GLY A 579 7.12 8.79 -24.49
CA GLY A 579 6.91 8.40 -23.09
C GLY A 579 5.45 8.32 -22.67
N CYS A 580 5.19 7.44 -21.72
CA CYS A 580 3.93 7.35 -21.02
C CYS A 580 4.18 7.07 -19.51
N VAL A 581 3.40 7.75 -18.66
CA VAL A 581 3.49 7.61 -17.21
C VAL A 581 2.56 6.49 -16.75
N ASN A 582 3.09 5.32 -16.42
CA ASN A 582 2.33 4.20 -15.88
C ASN A 582 2.57 3.96 -14.38
N LEU A 583 3.56 4.63 -13.80
CA LEU A 583 3.89 4.57 -12.38
C LEU A 583 3.71 5.93 -11.71
N ASP A 584 3.05 5.95 -10.56
CA ASP A 584 3.11 7.06 -9.63
C ASP A 584 3.63 6.57 -8.28
N ARG A 585 4.56 7.31 -7.69
CA ARG A 585 5.24 6.90 -6.43
C ARG A 585 5.84 5.49 -6.49
N ASN A 586 6.34 5.12 -7.66
CA ASN A 586 6.92 3.80 -7.99
C ASN A 586 5.93 2.62 -7.89
N LEU A 587 4.64 2.88 -8.03
CA LEU A 587 3.57 1.88 -8.08
C LEU A 587 2.72 2.08 -9.33
N GLY A 588 2.20 0.96 -9.84
CA GLY A 588 1.21 0.93 -10.90
C GLY A 588 -0.06 0.19 -10.50
N ASN A 589 -0.90 -0.07 -11.46
CA ASN A 589 -2.06 -0.93 -11.37
C ASN A 589 -2.42 -1.45 -12.76
N PRO A 590 -3.28 -2.48 -12.90
CA PRO A 590 -3.63 -3.05 -14.20
C PRO A 590 -4.08 -2.02 -15.24
N ALA A 591 -4.89 -1.04 -14.83
CA ALA A 591 -5.40 -0.01 -15.72
C ALA A 591 -4.29 0.94 -16.21
N SER A 592 -3.42 1.44 -15.32
CA SER A 592 -2.36 2.36 -15.67
C SER A 592 -1.30 1.72 -16.57
N TYR A 593 -0.97 0.45 -16.31
CA TYR A 593 -0.09 -0.30 -17.21
C TYR A 593 -0.68 -0.41 -18.60
N LEU A 594 -1.97 -0.76 -18.70
CA LEU A 594 -2.65 -0.91 -19.98
C LEU A 594 -2.93 0.43 -20.68
N ASP A 595 -3.14 1.49 -19.95
CA ASP A 595 -3.19 2.85 -20.52
C ASP A 595 -1.95 3.15 -21.35
N CYS A 596 -0.78 2.88 -20.78
CA CYS A 596 0.48 3.13 -21.46
C CYS A 596 0.77 2.13 -22.55
N LEU A 597 0.55 0.83 -22.33
CA LEU A 597 0.73 -0.18 -23.37
C LEU A 597 -0.19 0.05 -24.58
N GLN A 598 -1.43 0.49 -24.35
CA GLN A 598 -2.38 0.86 -25.38
C GLN A 598 -1.94 2.12 -26.15
N PHE A 599 -1.43 3.15 -25.44
CA PHE A 599 -0.83 4.31 -26.07
C PHE A 599 0.41 3.94 -26.90
N MET A 600 1.22 2.99 -26.46
CA MET A 600 2.40 2.54 -27.21
C MET A 600 2.02 1.75 -28.48
N LEU A 601 0.89 1.03 -28.50
CA LEU A 601 0.42 0.39 -29.72
C LEU A 601 -0.12 1.40 -30.74
N ALA A 602 -0.91 2.38 -30.29
CA ALA A 602 -1.55 3.37 -31.16
C ALA A 602 -1.58 4.73 -30.44
N PRO A 603 -0.49 5.50 -30.50
CA PRO A 603 -0.45 6.82 -29.90
C PRO A 603 -1.58 7.73 -30.39
N PHE A 604 -2.15 8.52 -29.50
CA PHE A 604 -3.28 9.42 -29.77
C PHE A 604 -3.01 10.81 -29.18
N PRO A 605 -3.69 11.89 -29.70
CA PRO A 605 -3.50 13.23 -29.19
C PRO A 605 -4.11 13.42 -27.80
N PRO A 606 -3.67 14.44 -27.03
CA PRO A 606 -4.24 14.74 -25.72
C PRO A 606 -5.74 14.96 -25.78
N GLY A 607 -6.49 14.17 -25.00
CA GLY A 607 -7.95 14.21 -25.00
C GLY A 607 -8.62 13.48 -26.15
N GLY A 608 -7.86 12.81 -27.02
CA GLY A 608 -8.38 11.92 -28.05
C GLY A 608 -8.96 10.62 -27.51
N ASP A 609 -9.85 10.02 -28.26
CA ASP A 609 -10.40 8.69 -27.95
C ASP A 609 -9.45 7.60 -28.49
N PRO A 610 -8.89 6.72 -27.62
CA PRO A 610 -8.01 5.65 -28.06
C PRO A 610 -8.61 4.72 -29.12
N PHE A 611 -9.94 4.60 -29.19
CA PHE A 611 -10.64 3.73 -30.15
C PHE A 611 -10.76 4.32 -31.57
N THR A 612 -10.70 5.65 -31.70
CA THR A 612 -10.92 6.33 -32.98
C THR A 612 -9.74 7.19 -33.42
N ASP A 613 -8.94 7.71 -32.48
CA ASP A 613 -7.87 8.66 -32.75
C ASP A 613 -6.49 8.02 -32.68
N GLY A 614 -6.42 6.72 -32.46
CA GLY A 614 -5.17 5.93 -32.41
C GLY A 614 -4.43 5.97 -33.76
N ARG A 615 -3.10 6.12 -33.69
CA ARG A 615 -2.18 6.24 -34.83
C ARG A 615 -1.12 5.12 -34.81
N PRO A 616 -1.46 3.86 -35.18
CA PRO A 616 -0.56 2.71 -35.07
C PRO A 616 0.76 2.88 -35.85
N ALA A 617 0.76 3.57 -36.97
CA ALA A 617 1.97 3.88 -37.72
C ALA A 617 2.94 4.83 -36.97
N ARG A 618 2.48 5.43 -35.87
CA ARG A 618 3.29 6.27 -34.98
C ARG A 618 3.75 5.54 -33.72
N ALA A 619 3.42 4.27 -33.57
CA ALA A 619 3.90 3.44 -32.48
C ALA A 619 5.44 3.38 -32.44
N PRO A 620 6.09 3.39 -31.25
CA PRO A 620 7.51 3.11 -31.17
C PRO A 620 7.82 1.69 -31.67
N GLU A 621 8.99 1.50 -32.19
CA GLU A 621 9.44 0.19 -32.66
C GLU A 621 9.82 -0.72 -31.49
N ILE A 622 10.35 -0.15 -30.42
CA ILE A 622 10.83 -0.86 -29.22
C ILE A 622 10.14 -0.27 -28.00
N LEU A 623 9.72 -1.11 -27.10
CA LEU A 623 9.14 -0.69 -25.81
C LEU A 623 9.99 -1.20 -24.66
N THR A 624 10.51 -0.30 -23.83
CA THR A 624 11.24 -0.65 -22.60
C THR A 624 10.33 -0.52 -21.39
N ASN A 625 10.23 -1.61 -20.61
CA ASN A 625 9.43 -1.75 -19.40
C ASN A 625 10.33 -2.12 -18.22
N SER A 626 10.73 -1.11 -17.44
CA SER A 626 11.57 -1.29 -16.26
C SER A 626 10.74 -1.46 -14.98
N TRP A 627 9.66 -2.22 -15.05
CA TRP A 627 8.70 -2.49 -13.98
C TRP A 627 8.10 -3.90 -14.10
N GLY A 628 7.49 -4.35 -13.03
CA GLY A 628 6.65 -5.55 -12.99
C GLY A 628 5.33 -5.24 -12.31
N CYS A 629 4.27 -6.00 -12.63
CA CYS A 629 2.97 -5.88 -11.98
C CYS A 629 2.73 -7.07 -11.04
N PRO A 630 3.13 -6.96 -9.77
CA PRO A 630 2.93 -8.03 -8.79
C PRO A 630 1.45 -8.17 -8.38
N PRO A 631 1.05 -9.30 -7.78
CA PRO A 631 -0.31 -9.50 -7.28
C PRO A 631 -0.79 -8.42 -6.30
N ILE A 632 0.13 -7.82 -5.54
CA ILE A 632 -0.17 -6.75 -4.59
C ILE A 632 -0.62 -5.45 -5.29
N GLU A 633 -0.22 -5.22 -6.53
CA GLU A 633 -0.70 -4.11 -7.38
C GLU A 633 -1.99 -4.46 -8.15
N GLY A 634 -2.55 -5.65 -7.92
CA GLY A 634 -3.79 -6.11 -8.53
C GLY A 634 -3.62 -6.95 -9.80
N CYS A 635 -2.40 -7.23 -10.25
CA CYS A 635 -2.18 -8.13 -11.39
C CYS A 635 -2.23 -9.61 -10.99
N ASP A 636 -2.81 -10.42 -11.85
CA ASP A 636 -2.57 -11.85 -11.86
C ASP A 636 -1.54 -12.23 -12.97
N PRO A 637 -1.01 -13.47 -12.95
CA PRO A 637 0.02 -13.88 -13.90
C PRO A 637 -0.37 -13.76 -15.38
N GLY A 638 -1.66 -13.66 -15.71
CA GLY A 638 -2.17 -13.56 -17.08
C GLY A 638 -2.74 -12.20 -17.46
N ALA A 639 -2.72 -11.22 -16.55
CA ALA A 639 -3.42 -9.94 -16.75
C ALA A 639 -2.92 -9.14 -17.95
N LEU A 640 -1.61 -9.09 -18.16
CA LEU A 640 -0.97 -8.32 -19.23
C LEU A 640 -0.61 -9.15 -20.46
N ARG A 641 -0.83 -10.46 -20.44
CA ARG A 641 -0.43 -11.34 -21.54
C ARG A 641 -1.07 -10.97 -22.88
N PRO A 642 -2.39 -10.74 -22.99
CA PRO A 642 -2.96 -10.33 -24.27
C PRO A 642 -2.39 -9.02 -24.80
N ALA A 643 -1.93 -8.11 -23.92
CA ALA A 643 -1.29 -6.87 -24.33
C ALA A 643 0.09 -7.12 -24.95
N THR A 644 0.93 -7.95 -24.33
CA THR A 644 2.25 -8.29 -24.89
C THR A 644 2.12 -9.08 -26.18
N ASP A 645 1.21 -10.04 -26.26
CA ASP A 645 0.91 -10.80 -27.48
C ASP A 645 0.47 -9.85 -28.62
N ALA A 646 -0.33 -8.83 -28.32
CA ALA A 646 -0.78 -7.83 -29.30
C ALA A 646 0.36 -6.91 -29.77
N LEU A 647 1.24 -6.48 -28.87
CA LEU A 647 2.42 -5.66 -29.19
C LEU A 647 3.39 -6.47 -30.08
N GLU A 648 3.62 -7.74 -29.77
CA GLU A 648 4.42 -8.63 -30.59
C GLU A 648 3.78 -8.86 -31.96
N ALA A 649 2.47 -9.16 -31.99
CA ALA A 649 1.72 -9.25 -33.23
C ALA A 649 1.82 -7.96 -34.06
N ALA A 650 1.94 -6.78 -33.47
CA ALA A 650 2.18 -5.50 -34.16
C ALA A 650 3.63 -5.27 -34.57
N GLY A 651 4.57 -6.17 -34.24
CA GLY A 651 6.00 -6.00 -34.55
C GLY A 651 6.70 -4.98 -33.64
N ILE A 652 6.22 -4.82 -32.40
CA ILE A 652 6.84 -3.99 -31.36
C ILE A 652 7.61 -4.91 -30.41
N LEU A 653 8.92 -4.72 -30.28
CA LEU A 653 9.72 -5.51 -29.35
C LEU A 653 9.54 -5.01 -27.93
N VAL A 654 9.03 -5.86 -27.06
CA VAL A 654 8.88 -5.58 -25.62
C VAL A 654 10.10 -6.09 -24.89
N VAL A 655 10.83 -5.20 -24.22
CA VAL A 655 11.99 -5.50 -23.36
C VAL A 655 11.60 -5.21 -21.92
N ALA A 656 11.76 -6.18 -21.02
CA ALA A 656 11.34 -6.05 -19.62
C ALA A 656 12.44 -6.40 -18.62
N ALA A 657 12.41 -5.76 -17.45
CA ALA A 657 13.29 -6.05 -16.33
C ALA A 657 12.91 -7.39 -15.67
N ALA A 658 13.92 -8.23 -15.38
CA ALA A 658 13.69 -9.54 -14.75
C ALA A 658 13.14 -9.45 -13.32
N GLY A 659 13.29 -8.29 -12.66
CA GLY A 659 12.96 -8.07 -11.25
C GLY A 659 14.19 -8.06 -10.35
N ASN A 660 14.01 -7.60 -9.10
CA ASN A 660 15.08 -7.37 -8.14
C ASN A 660 14.95 -8.24 -6.87
N SER A 661 14.36 -9.43 -7.00
CA SER A 661 14.14 -10.40 -5.92
C SER A 661 15.21 -11.49 -5.83
N GLY A 662 16.37 -11.28 -6.48
CA GLY A 662 17.53 -12.17 -6.34
C GLY A 662 18.08 -12.19 -4.91
N PRO A 663 18.91 -13.18 -4.58
CA PRO A 663 19.40 -14.28 -5.39
C PRO A 663 18.47 -15.52 -5.44
N LEU A 664 17.22 -15.37 -5.10
CA LEU A 664 16.26 -16.47 -5.07
C LEU A 664 15.97 -17.01 -6.48
N CYS A 665 15.88 -18.34 -6.59
CA CYS A 665 15.33 -18.97 -7.78
C CYS A 665 13.80 -18.75 -7.86
N ASP A 666 13.21 -19.02 -9.03
CA ASP A 666 11.77 -18.82 -9.25
C ASP A 666 11.30 -17.40 -8.92
N SER A 667 12.16 -16.40 -9.07
CA SER A 667 11.86 -15.01 -8.67
C SER A 667 11.57 -14.07 -9.85
N VAL A 668 11.53 -14.59 -11.08
CA VAL A 668 10.98 -13.88 -12.26
C VAL A 668 9.47 -14.14 -12.32
N GLN A 669 8.70 -13.44 -11.49
CA GLN A 669 7.28 -13.72 -11.28
C GLN A 669 6.34 -12.64 -11.82
N ASP A 670 6.77 -11.38 -11.80
CA ASP A 670 5.90 -10.25 -12.06
C ASP A 670 5.75 -9.97 -13.56
N PRO A 671 4.52 -9.99 -14.12
CA PRO A 671 4.27 -9.59 -15.49
C PRO A 671 4.83 -8.20 -15.85
N PRO A 672 5.38 -8.00 -17.06
CA PRO A 672 5.39 -8.91 -18.19
C PRO A 672 6.64 -9.80 -18.29
N ALA A 673 7.62 -9.69 -17.38
CA ALA A 673 8.91 -10.39 -17.48
C ALA A 673 8.82 -11.92 -17.64
N PRO A 674 7.90 -12.65 -16.98
CA PRO A 674 7.81 -14.12 -17.12
C PRO A 674 7.27 -14.60 -18.47
N TYR A 675 6.75 -13.71 -19.31
CA TYR A 675 6.12 -14.14 -20.56
C TYR A 675 7.16 -14.59 -21.60
N PRO A 676 6.89 -15.67 -22.36
CA PRO A 676 7.84 -16.21 -23.33
C PRO A 676 8.27 -15.21 -24.41
N ASP A 677 7.31 -14.36 -24.84
CA ASP A 677 7.45 -13.45 -25.97
C ASP A 677 8.11 -12.12 -25.59
N VAL A 678 8.28 -11.86 -24.30
CA VAL A 678 8.96 -10.68 -23.77
C VAL A 678 10.46 -10.93 -23.63
N LEU A 679 11.28 -10.02 -24.12
CA LEU A 679 12.73 -10.08 -23.95
C LEU A 679 13.11 -9.61 -22.54
N THR A 680 13.40 -10.55 -21.66
CA THR A 680 13.63 -10.29 -20.23
C THR A 680 15.11 -10.16 -19.92
N VAL A 681 15.48 -9.09 -19.21
CA VAL A 681 16.88 -8.70 -18.97
C VAL A 681 17.22 -8.75 -17.48
N GLY A 682 18.27 -9.53 -17.16
CA GLY A 682 18.90 -9.55 -15.83
C GLY A 682 20.07 -8.58 -15.74
N ALA A 683 20.59 -8.38 -14.53
CA ALA A 683 21.60 -7.38 -14.22
C ALA A 683 22.97 -7.99 -13.89
N VAL A 684 24.05 -7.38 -14.43
CA VAL A 684 25.43 -7.63 -14.00
C VAL A 684 26.07 -6.37 -13.43
N ASP A 685 27.12 -6.57 -12.62
CA ASP A 685 27.96 -5.52 -12.09
C ASP A 685 29.17 -5.18 -13.00
N ARG A 686 30.03 -4.24 -12.57
CA ARG A 686 31.26 -3.84 -13.26
C ARG A 686 32.29 -4.98 -13.46
N ARG A 687 32.18 -6.07 -12.70
CA ARG A 687 33.03 -7.27 -12.81
C ARG A 687 32.41 -8.32 -13.70
N ARG A 688 31.30 -8.01 -14.38
CA ARG A 688 30.48 -8.94 -15.15
C ARG A 688 29.87 -10.08 -14.29
N GLN A 689 29.76 -9.89 -12.99
CA GLN A 689 29.09 -10.86 -12.10
C GLN A 689 27.60 -10.56 -12.05
N VAL A 690 26.78 -11.62 -11.94
CA VAL A 690 25.34 -11.44 -11.76
C VAL A 690 25.08 -10.65 -10.46
N ALA A 691 24.40 -9.53 -10.57
CA ALA A 691 24.06 -8.71 -9.42
C ALA A 691 23.22 -9.50 -8.41
N ALA A 692 23.51 -9.34 -7.12
CA ALA A 692 22.85 -10.14 -6.09
C ALA A 692 21.33 -10.00 -6.10
N PHE A 693 20.84 -8.81 -6.43
CA PHE A 693 19.40 -8.51 -6.52
C PHE A 693 18.74 -9.05 -7.79
N SER A 694 19.50 -9.37 -8.87
CA SER A 694 18.90 -9.80 -10.14
C SER A 694 18.07 -11.07 -9.96
N SER A 695 16.78 -10.99 -10.31
CA SER A 695 15.86 -12.15 -10.26
C SER A 695 16.32 -13.27 -11.16
N ARG A 696 16.00 -14.50 -10.76
CA ARG A 696 16.41 -15.75 -11.43
C ARG A 696 15.21 -16.61 -11.72
N GLY A 697 15.24 -17.28 -12.85
CA GLY A 697 14.25 -18.27 -13.22
C GLY A 697 14.37 -19.61 -12.45
N PRO A 698 13.62 -20.62 -12.91
CA PRO A 698 12.69 -20.54 -14.01
C PRO A 698 11.47 -19.63 -13.69
N ALA A 699 10.89 -19.02 -14.71
CA ALA A 699 9.63 -18.33 -14.58
C ALA A 699 8.46 -19.33 -14.53
N PRO A 700 7.23 -18.91 -14.17
CA PRO A 700 6.05 -19.79 -14.15
C PRO A 700 5.89 -20.61 -15.42
N GLY A 701 5.53 -21.88 -15.24
CA GLY A 701 5.46 -22.83 -16.36
C GLY A 701 6.80 -23.40 -16.81
N GLY A 702 7.90 -23.15 -16.07
CA GLY A 702 9.23 -23.67 -16.37
C GLY A 702 9.94 -22.93 -17.51
N VAL A 703 9.49 -21.71 -17.85
CA VAL A 703 10.11 -20.86 -18.87
C VAL A 703 11.46 -20.37 -18.37
N ALA A 704 12.52 -20.62 -19.17
CA ALA A 704 13.85 -20.15 -18.84
C ALA A 704 13.93 -18.61 -18.95
N LYS A 705 14.25 -17.93 -17.87
CA LYS A 705 14.42 -16.47 -17.75
C LYS A 705 15.55 -16.15 -16.75
N PRO A 706 16.26 -15.02 -16.90
CA PRO A 706 16.15 -14.00 -17.98
C PRO A 706 16.63 -14.51 -19.33
N ASP A 707 16.34 -13.77 -20.43
CA ASP A 707 16.85 -14.11 -21.77
C ASP A 707 18.31 -13.67 -21.98
N LEU A 708 18.67 -12.49 -21.44
CA LEU A 708 19.97 -11.82 -21.56
C LEU A 708 20.34 -11.10 -20.27
N MET A 709 21.60 -10.75 -20.16
CA MET A 709 22.14 -9.90 -19.10
C MET A 709 22.64 -8.58 -19.69
N ALA A 710 22.54 -7.50 -18.91
CA ALA A 710 23.17 -6.22 -19.21
C ALA A 710 23.64 -5.54 -17.91
N PRO A 711 24.49 -4.48 -17.98
CA PRO A 711 24.92 -3.74 -16.81
C PRO A 711 23.73 -3.15 -16.03
N GLY A 712 23.61 -3.46 -14.74
CA GLY A 712 22.48 -3.03 -13.93
C GLY A 712 22.85 -2.61 -12.51
N ALA A 713 24.11 -2.71 -12.10
CA ALA A 713 24.60 -2.23 -10.82
C ALA A 713 25.51 -1.02 -11.01
N ASP A 714 25.39 0.01 -10.19
CA ASP A 714 26.16 1.26 -10.30
C ASP A 714 26.08 1.96 -11.68
N VAL A 715 24.90 2.00 -12.28
CA VAL A 715 24.69 2.61 -13.61
C VAL A 715 24.42 4.10 -13.49
N LEU A 716 25.31 4.93 -14.04
CA LEU A 716 25.13 6.39 -14.11
C LEU A 716 24.23 6.76 -15.29
N SER A 717 23.18 7.53 -15.03
CA SER A 717 22.29 8.06 -16.08
C SER A 717 21.65 9.39 -15.69
N ALA A 718 20.84 9.94 -16.60
CA ALA A 718 20.13 11.20 -16.43
C ALA A 718 19.11 11.14 -15.29
N MET A 719 18.94 12.28 -14.59
CA MET A 719 17.94 12.48 -13.55
C MET A 719 17.22 13.81 -13.76
N PRO A 720 16.00 13.96 -13.23
CA PRO A 720 15.31 15.26 -13.30
C PRO A 720 16.16 16.40 -12.76
N GLY A 721 15.95 17.59 -13.30
CA GLY A 721 16.70 18.79 -12.91
C GLY A 721 18.02 19.00 -13.65
N GLY A 722 18.31 18.16 -14.66
CA GLY A 722 19.49 18.32 -15.53
C GLY A 722 20.78 17.72 -14.97
N GLY A 723 20.71 17.03 -13.81
CA GLY A 723 21.83 16.30 -13.21
C GLY A 723 21.77 14.80 -13.53
N TYR A 724 22.67 14.04 -12.89
CA TYR A 724 22.80 12.61 -13.07
C TYR A 724 22.81 11.89 -11.72
N ALA A 725 22.51 10.58 -11.73
CA ALA A 725 22.68 9.75 -10.54
C ALA A 725 23.04 8.31 -10.93
N THR A 726 23.63 7.61 -9.97
CA THR A 726 23.93 6.19 -10.09
C THR A 726 22.82 5.38 -9.44
N LEU A 727 22.21 4.45 -10.17
CA LEU A 727 21.15 3.57 -9.67
C LEU A 727 21.50 2.09 -9.92
N ASP A 728 20.84 1.23 -9.12
CA ASP A 728 20.91 -0.22 -9.18
C ASP A 728 19.57 -0.82 -9.55
N GLY A 729 19.54 -1.86 -10.36
CA GLY A 729 18.34 -2.60 -10.70
C GLY A 729 18.43 -3.25 -12.08
N THR A 730 17.63 -4.29 -12.28
CA THR A 730 17.37 -4.83 -13.64
C THR A 730 16.67 -3.77 -14.50
N SER A 731 16.05 -2.78 -13.88
CA SER A 731 15.51 -1.57 -14.51
C SER A 731 16.56 -0.75 -15.26
N MET A 732 17.82 -0.78 -14.83
CA MET A 732 18.93 -0.08 -15.48
C MET A 732 19.56 -0.92 -16.59
N ALA A 733 19.45 -2.23 -16.52
CA ALA A 733 19.92 -3.18 -17.52
C ALA A 733 19.01 -3.21 -18.77
N THR A 734 17.71 -3.24 -18.56
CA THR A 734 16.67 -3.35 -19.60
C THR A 734 16.78 -2.29 -20.71
N PRO A 735 16.85 -0.97 -20.41
CA PRO A 735 16.95 0.05 -21.42
C PRO A 735 18.23 -0.01 -22.26
N GLN A 736 19.31 -0.58 -21.73
CA GLN A 736 20.54 -0.77 -22.51
C GLN A 736 20.32 -1.81 -23.63
N VAL A 737 19.60 -2.92 -23.34
CA VAL A 737 19.25 -3.90 -24.38
C VAL A 737 18.29 -3.26 -25.40
N ALA A 738 17.33 -2.45 -24.98
CA ALA A 738 16.47 -1.69 -25.90
C ALA A 738 17.31 -0.77 -26.81
N GLY A 739 18.32 -0.10 -26.26
CA GLY A 739 19.28 0.68 -27.03
C GLY A 739 20.12 -0.15 -28.03
N VAL A 740 20.56 -1.35 -27.64
CA VAL A 740 21.29 -2.26 -28.57
C VAL A 740 20.40 -2.65 -29.74
N VAL A 741 19.13 -2.98 -29.50
CA VAL A 741 18.16 -3.26 -30.57
C VAL A 741 17.95 -2.04 -31.47
N ALA A 742 17.89 -0.83 -30.90
CA ALA A 742 17.79 0.39 -31.68
C ALA A 742 19.03 0.61 -32.58
N LEU A 743 20.25 0.25 -32.12
CA LEU A 743 21.44 0.25 -32.95
C LEU A 743 21.36 -0.80 -34.04
N MET A 744 20.93 -2.04 -33.76
CA MET A 744 20.75 -3.10 -34.75
C MET A 744 19.78 -2.68 -35.86
N TRP A 745 18.60 -2.16 -35.51
CA TRP A 745 17.57 -1.76 -36.46
C TRP A 745 17.90 -0.48 -37.22
N SER A 746 18.74 0.40 -36.65
CA SER A 746 19.33 1.53 -37.37
C SER A 746 20.39 1.07 -38.39
N ALA A 747 21.10 -0.02 -38.08
CA ALA A 747 22.11 -0.58 -38.98
C ALA A 747 21.51 -1.39 -40.13
N ASP A 748 20.40 -2.09 -39.87
CA ASP A 748 19.58 -2.82 -40.83
C ASP A 748 18.08 -2.58 -40.59
N PRO A 749 17.47 -1.60 -41.30
CA PRO A 749 16.04 -1.29 -41.13
C PRO A 749 15.07 -2.41 -41.54
N GLU A 750 15.49 -3.43 -42.28
CA GLU A 750 14.68 -4.59 -42.65
C GLU A 750 14.38 -5.49 -41.44
N LEU A 751 15.21 -5.44 -40.39
CA LEU A 751 14.99 -6.13 -39.13
C LEU A 751 13.85 -5.53 -38.30
N ILE A 752 13.38 -4.32 -38.61
CA ILE A 752 12.27 -3.68 -37.87
C ILE A 752 11.04 -4.57 -38.01
N GLY A 753 10.51 -5.07 -36.89
CA GLY A 753 9.36 -5.98 -36.81
C GLY A 753 9.71 -7.46 -37.01
N ASP A 754 10.95 -7.83 -37.33
CA ASP A 754 11.42 -9.21 -37.28
C ASP A 754 11.98 -9.53 -35.89
N LEU A 755 11.04 -9.80 -34.98
CA LEU A 755 11.36 -9.96 -33.56
C LEU A 755 12.14 -11.25 -33.30
N ASP A 756 11.83 -12.35 -33.99
CA ASP A 756 12.49 -13.64 -33.83
C ASP A 756 13.94 -13.57 -34.28
N ARG A 757 14.19 -12.98 -35.44
CA ARG A 757 15.55 -12.78 -35.93
C ARG A 757 16.35 -11.87 -35.04
N THR A 758 15.75 -10.81 -34.55
CA THR A 758 16.37 -9.89 -33.57
C THR A 758 16.76 -10.62 -32.28
N ARG A 759 15.85 -11.40 -31.70
CA ARG A 759 16.13 -12.21 -30.49
C ARG A 759 17.24 -13.26 -30.75
N GLN A 760 17.21 -13.89 -31.92
CA GLN A 760 18.24 -14.86 -32.29
C GLN A 760 19.63 -14.20 -32.38
N LEU A 761 19.75 -13.07 -33.09
CA LEU A 761 21.02 -12.35 -33.22
C LEU A 761 21.57 -11.92 -31.85
N LEU A 762 20.72 -11.41 -30.96
CA LEU A 762 21.10 -11.04 -29.60
C LEU A 762 21.63 -12.23 -28.79
N ARG A 763 21.01 -13.41 -28.92
CA ARG A 763 21.43 -14.63 -28.22
C ARG A 763 22.74 -15.17 -28.78
N ASP A 764 22.88 -15.20 -30.09
CA ASP A 764 24.03 -15.76 -30.77
C ASP A 764 25.31 -14.92 -30.59
N THR A 765 25.15 -13.63 -30.34
CA THR A 765 26.26 -12.67 -30.13
C THR A 765 26.56 -12.35 -28.68
N ALA A 766 25.75 -12.86 -27.74
CA ALA A 766 25.96 -12.64 -26.32
C ALA A 766 27.28 -13.24 -25.83
N THR A 767 27.95 -12.52 -24.93
CA THR A 767 29.23 -12.95 -24.35
C THR A 767 29.05 -13.67 -23.02
N ALA A 768 29.99 -14.56 -22.66
CA ALA A 768 29.92 -15.31 -21.44
C ALA A 768 29.93 -14.40 -20.19
N VAL A 769 29.09 -14.72 -19.25
CA VAL A 769 29.09 -14.15 -17.89
C VAL A 769 29.87 -15.10 -16.98
N PRO A 770 30.93 -14.64 -16.29
CA PRO A 770 31.69 -15.51 -15.41
C PRO A 770 30.80 -16.05 -14.28
N THR A 771 30.70 -17.36 -14.18
CA THR A 771 30.09 -18.03 -13.03
C THR A 771 31.22 -18.33 -12.03
N GLY A 772 31.34 -17.50 -10.96
CA GLY A 772 32.29 -17.78 -9.87
C GLY A 772 31.95 -19.08 -9.11
N THR A 773 32.87 -19.60 -8.32
CA THR A 773 32.71 -20.87 -7.58
C THR A 773 31.46 -20.90 -6.67
N ASP A 774 31.11 -19.78 -6.07
CA ASP A 774 29.87 -19.64 -5.27
C ASP A 774 28.61 -19.52 -6.12
N SER A 775 28.74 -19.19 -7.41
CA SER A 775 27.62 -19.10 -8.34
C SER A 775 27.32 -20.45 -9.02
N ALA A 776 28.25 -21.39 -9.06
CA ALA A 776 28.01 -22.72 -9.63
C ALA A 776 26.99 -23.51 -8.81
N GLU A 777 27.12 -23.54 -7.47
CA GLU A 777 26.13 -24.17 -6.58
C GLU A 777 24.74 -23.50 -6.69
N ARG A 778 24.70 -22.18 -6.87
CA ARG A 778 23.42 -21.43 -7.06
C ARG A 778 22.83 -21.60 -8.45
N THR A 779 23.66 -21.83 -9.45
CA THR A 779 23.22 -22.10 -10.83
C THR A 779 22.54 -23.47 -10.93
N ASP A 780 23.08 -24.45 -10.24
CA ASP A 780 22.50 -25.79 -10.16
C ASP A 780 21.20 -25.78 -9.34
N ALA A 781 21.14 -24.95 -8.29
CA ALA A 781 19.93 -24.77 -7.48
C ALA A 781 18.75 -24.19 -8.27
N CYS A 782 19.00 -23.33 -9.28
CA CYS A 782 17.94 -22.76 -10.14
C CYS A 782 17.66 -23.61 -11.40
N GLY A 783 18.11 -24.87 -11.45
CA GLY A 783 17.87 -25.77 -12.60
C GLY A 783 18.69 -25.44 -13.84
N GLY A 784 19.82 -24.75 -13.69
CA GLY A 784 20.79 -24.53 -14.74
C GLY A 784 21.09 -23.07 -15.07
N THR A 785 22.16 -22.87 -15.80
CA THR A 785 22.76 -21.56 -16.14
C THR A 785 21.79 -20.64 -16.88
N ARG A 786 20.94 -21.20 -17.73
CA ARG A 786 19.92 -20.42 -18.49
C ARG A 786 18.94 -19.66 -17.60
N ASN A 787 18.62 -20.19 -16.42
CA ASN A 787 17.72 -19.55 -15.48
C ASN A 787 18.38 -18.43 -14.66
N VAL A 788 19.69 -18.22 -14.82
CA VAL A 788 20.46 -17.21 -14.07
C VAL A 788 21.02 -16.13 -14.98
N ILE A 789 21.55 -16.51 -16.15
CA ILE A 789 22.24 -15.59 -17.05
C ILE A 789 21.67 -15.57 -18.49
N GLY A 790 20.63 -16.35 -18.78
CA GLY A 790 20.09 -16.46 -20.13
C GLY A 790 21.16 -16.94 -21.15
N ALA A 791 21.24 -16.23 -22.26
CA ALA A 791 22.28 -16.45 -23.26
C ALA A 791 23.64 -15.81 -22.90
N GLY A 792 23.65 -14.89 -21.92
CA GLY A 792 24.87 -14.18 -21.52
C GLY A 792 24.71 -12.65 -21.53
N LEU A 793 25.82 -11.95 -21.42
CA LEU A 793 25.91 -10.49 -21.46
C LEU A 793 25.75 -10.00 -22.91
N VAL A 794 24.86 -9.05 -23.13
CA VAL A 794 24.67 -8.41 -24.43
C VAL A 794 25.97 -7.78 -24.96
N ASP A 795 26.27 -7.97 -26.24
CA ASP A 795 27.39 -7.33 -26.95
C ASP A 795 26.82 -6.49 -28.11
N ALA A 796 26.81 -5.19 -27.97
CA ALA A 796 26.24 -4.28 -28.95
C ALA A 796 27.04 -4.30 -30.26
N TYR A 797 28.36 -4.39 -30.17
CA TYR A 797 29.21 -4.37 -31.34
C TYR A 797 29.06 -5.65 -32.20
N ALA A 798 29.07 -6.81 -31.54
CA ALA A 798 28.84 -8.08 -32.22
C ALA A 798 27.42 -8.18 -32.79
N ALA A 799 26.39 -7.74 -32.04
CA ALA A 799 25.01 -7.77 -32.50
C ALA A 799 24.77 -6.87 -33.73
N VAL A 800 25.31 -5.65 -33.74
CA VAL A 800 25.16 -4.72 -34.87
C VAL A 800 25.92 -5.25 -36.11
N ARG A 801 27.11 -5.84 -35.92
CA ARG A 801 27.83 -6.49 -37.04
C ARG A 801 27.05 -7.65 -37.60
N ALA A 802 26.50 -8.50 -36.76
CA ALA A 802 25.68 -9.64 -37.19
C ALA A 802 24.37 -9.24 -37.86
N ALA A 803 23.83 -8.08 -37.51
CA ALA A 803 22.66 -7.50 -38.16
C ALA A 803 22.93 -7.03 -39.59
N ARG A 804 24.14 -6.56 -39.86
CA ARG A 804 24.58 -6.12 -41.22
C ARG A 804 24.91 -7.25 -42.17
N GLY A 805 24.99 -8.48 -41.69
CA GLY A 805 25.38 -9.66 -42.48
C GLY A 805 26.88 -9.89 -42.40
#